data_b574587a744438079644d95763af4e28
#
_entry.id   b574587a744438079644d95763af4e28
#
_cell.length_a   1.000
_cell.length_b   1.000
_cell.length_c   1.000
_cell.angle_alpha   90.00
_cell.angle_beta   90.00
_cell.angle_gamma   90.00
#
_symmetry.space_group_name_H-M   'P 1'
#
loop_
_entity.id
_entity.type
_entity.pdbx_description
1 polymer ?
#
loop_
_entity_poly.entity_id
_entity_poly.type
_entity_poly.pdbx_seq_one_letter_code
_entity_poly.pdbx_strand_id
1 'polypeptide(L)'
;MDIKIALAGNPNCGKTTLFNALTGSNQFVGNWPGVTVEKKEGKLKKHSDVVIMDLPGIYSLSPYTLEEVVARNYLIEERPDAILNIIDGTNLERNLYLTTQLTELGIPVVVAVNMMDIVKKNGDKINTAELSRQLGCKIVEISALKGTGIMEAAEAAVDAAKNGRTVPQHTFAGVVEHALAHIEEAALHDLPEDRQRWYAIKIFERDEKILGKLNIDSATLAHIEKDIKAAEEELDDDAESIITNERYVYIASIIKACYKKSNQGKLSTSDKIDKIVTNRWLGLPIFALVMFLVYYISMVTVGSAATDWANDGLFGDGYHLVGIGASEANKAADEYGDTDAIIEGFLAKANEEGIDTEAAEAAMDQESEDYDSKTAVEEIKAVESKATFKEFGYTLEDEETLETTDETGDIADLDDAVALYDKYEGGVDPADYGVWVPGIPVLVEKGLEKAGAAEWLSGLILDGIVAGVGAVLGFVPQMLVLFLLLAFLEACGYMARIAFVLDRIFRKFGLSGKSFIPMLIGSGCGIPGIMASRTIENERDRRMTIMTTTFIPCGAKVPFIAMIAGAIFGGSAIVATSAYFIGVAAIIISGIMLKKTKMFAGDPAPFVMELPAYHLPTVGNVLRSMWERGWSFIKKAGTIILLSTILVWFTTYFGFADGKFGMLSEDQLDESILATIGGVIAWIFKPLGWGTWQAAVASITGLVAKENIVGTMGILYGGEGTVYSAIAQAFTGISAYSFLVFNLLCAPCFAAIGAIKREMNSAKWTWFAIGYQCGFAYIIALMINQFGLLFTGNVNVVGLIFALLALAGIIYMLVRPYKEATKLSAKVK
;
A
#
# COMPACT_ATOMS: atom_id res chain seq x y z
N MET A 1 44.51 18.82 -16.63
CA MET A 1 43.11 18.67 -16.22
C MET A 1 42.82 17.17 -16.19
N ASP A 2 42.20 16.67 -15.16
CA ASP A 2 41.83 15.26 -15.08
C ASP A 2 40.72 15.01 -16.12
N ILE A 3 40.82 13.96 -16.90
CA ILE A 3 39.81 13.55 -17.85
C ILE A 3 38.63 12.98 -17.09
N LYS A 4 37.44 13.50 -17.30
CA LYS A 4 36.20 13.02 -16.67
C LYS A 4 35.41 12.12 -17.60
N ILE A 5 35.17 10.87 -17.24
CA ILE A 5 34.37 9.91 -17.99
C ILE A 5 33.11 9.60 -17.19
N ALA A 6 31.95 9.80 -17.81
CA ALA A 6 30.67 9.38 -17.24
C ALA A 6 30.38 7.92 -17.59
N LEU A 7 30.09 7.09 -16.58
CA LEU A 7 29.63 5.73 -16.79
C LEU A 7 28.08 5.73 -16.76
N ALA A 8 27.46 5.54 -17.93
CA ALA A 8 26.02 5.50 -18.11
C ALA A 8 25.54 4.10 -18.46
N GLY A 9 24.27 3.80 -18.25
CA GLY A 9 23.64 2.54 -18.64
C GLY A 9 22.35 2.27 -17.89
N ASN A 10 21.58 1.35 -18.42
CA ASN A 10 20.30 0.95 -17.86
C ASN A 10 20.49 0.25 -16.48
N PRO A 11 19.47 0.24 -15.61
CA PRO A 11 19.48 -0.63 -14.43
C PRO A 11 19.73 -2.10 -14.83
N ASN A 12 20.51 -2.80 -14.03
CA ASN A 12 20.86 -4.22 -14.20
C ASN A 12 21.75 -4.58 -15.42
N CYS A 13 22.22 -3.64 -16.20
CA CYS A 13 23.17 -3.91 -17.31
C CYS A 13 24.59 -4.30 -16.84
N GLY A 14 24.86 -4.30 -15.52
CA GLY A 14 26.18 -4.63 -14.95
C GLY A 14 27.06 -3.41 -14.70
N LYS A 15 26.50 -2.20 -14.64
CA LYS A 15 27.21 -0.93 -14.45
C LYS A 15 28.06 -0.89 -13.17
N THR A 16 27.50 -1.23 -12.02
CA THR A 16 28.24 -1.27 -10.73
C THR A 16 29.38 -2.29 -10.76
N THR A 17 29.18 -3.43 -11.40
CA THR A 17 30.25 -4.43 -11.56
C THR A 17 31.39 -3.88 -12.42
N LEU A 18 31.08 -3.20 -13.51
CA LEU A 18 32.06 -2.56 -14.37
C LEU A 18 32.80 -1.44 -13.62
N PHE A 19 32.09 -0.56 -12.91
CA PHE A 19 32.67 0.52 -12.13
C PHE A 19 33.67 0.00 -11.09
N ASN A 20 33.29 -1.03 -10.32
CA ASN A 20 34.18 -1.65 -9.33
C ASN A 20 35.40 -2.30 -9.96
N ALA A 21 35.26 -2.91 -11.13
CA ALA A 21 36.38 -3.50 -11.85
C ALA A 21 37.36 -2.44 -12.36
N LEU A 22 36.87 -1.28 -12.81
CA LEU A 22 37.67 -0.17 -13.34
C LEU A 22 38.39 0.63 -12.26
N THR A 23 37.73 0.91 -11.12
CA THR A 23 38.25 1.80 -10.08
C THR A 23 38.87 1.07 -8.90
N GLY A 24 38.45 -0.15 -8.59
CA GLY A 24 38.94 -0.92 -7.44
C GLY A 24 38.54 -0.30 -6.11
N SER A 25 39.52 -0.17 -5.17
CA SER A 25 39.28 0.39 -3.83
C SER A 25 39.31 1.93 -3.76
N ASN A 26 39.71 2.59 -4.83
CA ASN A 26 39.87 4.06 -4.87
C ASN A 26 38.53 4.73 -5.31
N GLN A 27 37.55 4.65 -4.44
CA GLN A 27 36.22 5.18 -4.68
C GLN A 27 35.81 6.19 -3.62
N PHE A 28 35.14 7.24 -4.04
CA PHE A 28 34.44 8.18 -3.16
C PHE A 28 32.94 7.95 -3.30
N VAL A 29 32.25 7.79 -2.19
CA VAL A 29 30.81 7.59 -2.13
C VAL A 29 30.19 8.72 -1.32
N GLY A 30 29.19 9.38 -1.88
CA GLY A 30 28.45 10.46 -1.26
C GLY A 30 27.04 10.54 -1.87
N ASN A 31 26.36 11.67 -1.67
CA ASN A 31 25.09 11.94 -2.33
C ASN A 31 25.26 13.09 -3.34
N TRP A 32 24.44 13.06 -4.39
CA TRP A 32 24.37 14.22 -5.28
C TRP A 32 23.80 15.44 -4.53
N PRO A 33 24.31 16.65 -4.82
CA PRO A 33 23.87 17.87 -4.12
C PRO A 33 22.34 18.04 -4.15
N GLY A 34 21.74 18.21 -2.97
CA GLY A 34 20.30 18.50 -2.82
C GLY A 34 19.33 17.32 -3.02
N VAL A 35 19.85 16.10 -3.22
CA VAL A 35 19.01 14.90 -3.44
C VAL A 35 19.58 13.69 -2.68
N THR A 36 18.74 12.67 -2.48
CA THR A 36 19.12 11.43 -1.78
C THR A 36 19.70 10.35 -2.71
N VAL A 37 20.07 10.74 -3.93
CA VAL A 37 20.65 9.83 -4.93
C VAL A 37 22.14 9.68 -4.65
N GLU A 38 22.62 8.45 -4.64
CA GLU A 38 24.02 8.11 -4.36
C GLU A 38 24.94 8.55 -5.51
N LYS A 39 26.04 9.23 -5.17
CA LYS A 39 27.10 9.65 -6.08
C LYS A 39 28.34 8.80 -5.84
N LYS A 40 28.86 8.16 -6.90
CA LYS A 40 30.12 7.41 -6.83
C LYS A 40 31.10 7.93 -7.88
N GLU A 41 32.31 8.22 -7.45
CA GLU A 41 33.41 8.58 -8.33
C GLU A 41 34.69 7.81 -7.96
N GLY A 42 35.53 7.53 -8.93
CA GLY A 42 36.77 6.81 -8.69
C GLY A 42 37.80 7.01 -9.79
N LYS A 43 39.05 6.86 -9.46
CA LYS A 43 40.16 6.95 -10.43
C LYS A 43 40.29 5.65 -11.20
N LEU A 44 40.52 5.77 -12.51
CA LEU A 44 40.74 4.61 -13.38
C LEU A 44 42.08 3.92 -13.01
N LYS A 45 42.03 2.60 -12.90
CA LYS A 45 43.28 1.81 -12.74
C LYS A 45 44.21 2.10 -13.91
N LYS A 46 45.49 2.25 -13.63
CA LYS A 46 46.59 2.61 -14.56
C LYS A 46 46.57 4.04 -15.12
N HIS A 47 45.55 4.81 -14.88
CA HIS A 47 45.41 6.21 -15.33
C HIS A 47 44.95 7.09 -14.16
N SER A 48 45.91 7.62 -13.40
CA SER A 48 45.62 8.45 -12.22
C SER A 48 45.05 9.83 -12.56
N ASP A 49 45.12 10.23 -13.81
CA ASP A 49 44.60 11.44 -14.43
C ASP A 49 43.19 11.30 -14.99
N VAL A 50 42.56 10.12 -14.85
CA VAL A 50 41.21 9.85 -15.35
C VAL A 50 40.26 9.53 -14.18
N VAL A 51 39.18 10.28 -14.08
CA VAL A 51 38.13 10.10 -13.09
C VAL A 51 36.88 9.54 -13.77
N ILE A 52 36.39 8.43 -13.25
CA ILE A 52 35.12 7.82 -13.67
C ILE A 52 34.02 8.20 -12.70
N MET A 53 32.95 8.78 -13.24
CA MET A 53 31.74 9.12 -12.50
C MET A 53 30.66 8.07 -12.78
N ASP A 54 30.20 7.34 -11.75
CA ASP A 54 29.08 6.40 -11.88
C ASP A 54 27.75 7.15 -11.82
N LEU A 55 27.07 7.25 -12.94
CA LEU A 55 25.73 7.83 -13.00
C LEU A 55 24.70 6.84 -12.45
N PRO A 56 23.55 7.30 -11.92
CA PRO A 56 22.43 6.42 -11.59
C PRO A 56 22.03 5.56 -12.80
N GLY A 57 21.49 4.36 -12.55
CA GLY A 57 20.94 3.53 -13.62
C GLY A 57 19.65 4.16 -14.13
N ILE A 58 19.61 4.52 -15.41
CA ILE A 58 18.49 5.23 -16.03
C ILE A 58 18.05 4.54 -17.32
N TYR A 59 16.80 4.73 -17.71
CA TYR A 59 16.26 4.24 -18.98
C TYR A 59 16.21 5.32 -20.06
N SER A 60 16.10 6.56 -19.63
CA SER A 60 16.06 7.71 -20.53
C SER A 60 16.64 8.96 -19.87
N LEU A 61 16.87 10.00 -20.66
CA LEU A 61 17.22 11.35 -20.17
C LEU A 61 15.99 12.25 -19.96
N SER A 62 14.81 11.65 -19.84
CA SER A 62 13.56 12.35 -19.57
C SER A 62 13.45 12.70 -18.07
N PRO A 63 12.74 13.78 -17.69
CA PRO A 63 12.71 14.26 -16.29
C PRO A 63 11.70 13.57 -15.39
N TYR A 64 11.47 12.27 -15.56
CA TYR A 64 10.42 11.54 -14.84
C TYR A 64 10.86 11.05 -13.46
N THR A 65 12.12 10.63 -13.30
CA THR A 65 12.66 10.18 -12.01
C THR A 65 13.75 11.14 -11.50
N LEU A 66 14.03 11.07 -10.19
CA LEU A 66 15.12 11.86 -9.60
C LEU A 66 16.49 11.43 -10.16
N GLU A 67 16.66 10.14 -10.39
CA GLU A 67 17.85 9.53 -10.96
C GLU A 67 18.10 10.03 -12.39
N GLU A 68 17.03 10.07 -13.23
CA GLU A 68 17.11 10.61 -14.59
C GLU A 68 17.41 12.10 -14.61
N VAL A 69 16.80 12.87 -13.70
CA VAL A 69 17.09 14.30 -13.57
C VAL A 69 18.54 14.55 -13.17
N VAL A 70 19.07 13.77 -12.22
CA VAL A 70 20.46 13.88 -11.76
C VAL A 70 21.44 13.53 -12.90
N ALA A 71 21.23 12.40 -13.56
CA ALA A 71 22.09 11.98 -14.67
C ALA A 71 22.06 12.99 -15.83
N ARG A 72 20.87 13.47 -16.20
CA ARG A 72 20.69 14.48 -17.24
C ARG A 72 21.39 15.79 -16.89
N ASN A 73 21.18 16.31 -15.68
CA ASN A 73 21.81 17.55 -15.27
C ASN A 73 23.34 17.45 -15.29
N TYR A 74 23.88 16.34 -14.79
CA TYR A 74 25.33 16.12 -14.84
C TYR A 74 25.87 16.10 -16.29
N LEU A 75 25.21 15.40 -17.21
CA LEU A 75 25.64 15.30 -18.59
C LEU A 75 25.56 16.66 -19.35
N ILE A 76 24.57 17.49 -19.01
CA ILE A 76 24.36 18.78 -19.66
C ILE A 76 25.20 19.90 -19.03
N GLU A 77 25.26 19.98 -17.69
CA GLU A 77 25.86 21.08 -16.95
C GLU A 77 27.36 20.86 -16.72
N GLU A 78 27.73 19.67 -16.20
CA GLU A 78 29.15 19.32 -15.94
C GLU A 78 29.89 18.87 -17.20
N ARG A 79 29.18 18.34 -18.19
CA ARG A 79 29.65 17.93 -19.52
C ARG A 79 30.97 17.14 -19.45
N PRO A 80 30.95 15.84 -19.14
CA PRO A 80 32.13 15.01 -19.09
C PRO A 80 32.83 14.95 -20.46
N ASP A 81 34.13 14.65 -20.47
CA ASP A 81 34.94 14.57 -21.69
C ASP A 81 34.56 13.38 -22.58
N ALA A 82 34.02 12.30 -21.99
CA ALA A 82 33.43 11.16 -22.70
C ALA A 82 32.37 10.44 -21.88
N ILE A 83 31.52 9.68 -22.54
CA ILE A 83 30.54 8.78 -21.93
C ILE A 83 30.91 7.33 -22.27
N LEU A 84 31.08 6.50 -21.26
CA LEU A 84 31.15 5.05 -21.39
C LEU A 84 29.78 4.48 -21.09
N ASN A 85 29.03 4.11 -22.12
CA ASN A 85 27.69 3.58 -22.01
C ASN A 85 27.72 2.06 -21.99
N ILE A 86 27.31 1.42 -20.89
CA ILE A 86 27.22 -0.03 -20.76
C ILE A 86 25.80 -0.49 -21.12
N ILE A 87 25.71 -1.44 -22.05
CA ILE A 87 24.45 -2.03 -22.51
C ILE A 87 24.45 -3.54 -22.33
N ASP A 88 23.29 -4.10 -22.07
CA ASP A 88 23.07 -5.55 -21.99
C ASP A 88 22.92 -6.15 -23.38
N GLY A 89 23.88 -6.99 -23.80
CA GLY A 89 23.88 -7.66 -25.09
C GLY A 89 22.76 -8.68 -25.26
N THR A 90 22.15 -9.16 -24.19
CA THR A 90 21.00 -10.07 -24.25
C THR A 90 19.69 -9.32 -24.51
N ASN A 91 19.69 -7.98 -24.30
CA ASN A 91 18.51 -7.13 -24.43
C ASN A 91 18.84 -5.78 -25.07
N LEU A 92 19.37 -5.85 -26.30
CA LEU A 92 19.88 -4.68 -27.01
C LEU A 92 18.81 -3.61 -27.26
N GLU A 93 17.62 -4.01 -27.70
CA GLU A 93 16.57 -3.10 -28.16
C GLU A 93 16.27 -1.99 -27.14
N ARG A 94 16.11 -2.39 -25.90
CA ARG A 94 15.82 -1.45 -24.82
C ARG A 94 17.02 -0.59 -24.43
N ASN A 95 18.20 -1.20 -24.36
CA ASN A 95 19.39 -0.49 -23.96
C ASN A 95 19.80 0.57 -24.99
N LEU A 96 19.48 0.34 -26.27
CA LEU A 96 19.75 1.29 -27.35
C LEU A 96 18.91 2.55 -27.24
N TYR A 97 17.77 2.54 -26.55
CA TYR A 97 16.96 3.75 -26.36
C TYR A 97 17.71 4.85 -25.58
N LEU A 98 18.37 4.50 -24.48
CA LEU A 98 19.26 5.42 -23.78
C LEU A 98 20.47 5.79 -24.65
N THR A 99 21.04 4.81 -25.36
CA THR A 99 22.20 5.04 -26.23
C THR A 99 21.92 6.09 -27.29
N THR A 100 20.76 6.05 -27.94
CA THR A 100 20.38 7.06 -28.95
C THR A 100 20.32 8.47 -28.34
N GLN A 101 19.76 8.61 -27.15
CA GLN A 101 19.71 9.89 -26.45
C GLN A 101 21.09 10.40 -26.02
N LEU A 102 21.99 9.50 -25.62
CA LEU A 102 23.37 9.87 -25.26
C LEU A 102 24.16 10.36 -26.48
N THR A 103 23.95 9.74 -27.65
CA THR A 103 24.62 10.18 -28.89
C THR A 103 24.12 11.55 -29.38
N GLU A 104 22.87 11.92 -29.03
CA GLU A 104 22.28 13.25 -29.37
C GLU A 104 22.90 14.41 -28.57
N LEU A 105 23.59 14.14 -27.43
CA LEU A 105 24.22 15.17 -26.59
C LEU A 105 25.48 15.80 -27.19
N GLY A 106 26.04 15.22 -28.26
CA GLY A 106 27.30 15.68 -28.88
C GLY A 106 28.54 15.44 -28.01
N ILE A 107 28.44 14.65 -26.93
CA ILE A 107 29.58 14.20 -26.12
C ILE A 107 30.11 12.90 -26.73
N PRO A 108 31.45 12.68 -26.80
CA PRO A 108 31.99 11.41 -27.27
C PRO A 108 31.45 10.22 -26.49
N VAL A 109 30.85 9.23 -27.21
CA VAL A 109 30.25 8.04 -26.62
C VAL A 109 31.00 6.79 -27.04
N VAL A 110 31.31 5.94 -26.08
CA VAL A 110 31.79 4.56 -26.33
C VAL A 110 30.77 3.59 -25.71
N VAL A 111 30.36 2.60 -26.49
CA VAL A 111 29.39 1.60 -26.05
C VAL A 111 30.10 0.30 -25.66
N ALA A 112 29.94 -0.13 -24.44
CA ALA A 112 30.40 -1.42 -23.92
C ALA A 112 29.24 -2.42 -23.90
N VAL A 113 29.24 -3.38 -24.83
CA VAL A 113 28.24 -4.46 -24.89
C VAL A 113 28.61 -5.53 -23.90
N ASN A 114 27.86 -5.58 -22.78
CA ASN A 114 28.09 -6.52 -21.69
C ASN A 114 27.33 -7.84 -21.88
N MET A 115 27.66 -8.82 -21.04
CA MET A 115 27.03 -10.16 -21.08
C MET A 115 27.29 -10.94 -22.39
N MET A 116 28.39 -10.61 -23.10
CA MET A 116 28.75 -11.30 -24.36
C MET A 116 29.03 -12.79 -24.17
N ASP A 117 29.38 -13.21 -22.96
CA ASP A 117 29.49 -14.64 -22.64
C ASP A 117 28.13 -15.34 -22.64
N ILE A 118 27.05 -14.69 -22.23
CA ILE A 118 25.69 -15.21 -22.29
C ILE A 118 25.18 -15.20 -23.73
N VAL A 119 25.41 -14.12 -24.47
CA VAL A 119 25.04 -14.00 -25.89
C VAL A 119 25.69 -15.15 -26.69
N LYS A 120 26.99 -15.39 -26.52
CA LYS A 120 27.73 -16.48 -27.17
C LYS A 120 27.25 -17.87 -26.73
N LYS A 121 26.92 -18.04 -25.43
CA LYS A 121 26.34 -19.29 -24.90
C LYS A 121 24.99 -19.63 -25.52
N ASN A 122 24.14 -18.59 -25.74
CA ASN A 122 22.84 -18.76 -26.40
C ASN A 122 22.93 -18.99 -27.91
N GLY A 123 24.12 -18.87 -28.50
CA GLY A 123 24.37 -18.98 -29.93
C GLY A 123 23.96 -17.74 -30.73
N ASP A 124 23.60 -16.66 -30.07
CA ASP A 124 23.20 -15.40 -30.68
C ASP A 124 24.45 -14.67 -31.22
N LYS A 125 24.27 -13.87 -32.28
CA LYS A 125 25.35 -13.11 -32.92
C LYS A 125 25.02 -11.64 -33.01
N ILE A 126 25.90 -10.80 -32.49
CA ILE A 126 25.84 -9.35 -32.63
C ILE A 126 26.93 -8.91 -33.58
N ASN A 127 26.56 -8.19 -34.62
CA ASN A 127 27.53 -7.57 -35.53
C ASN A 127 27.93 -6.20 -34.96
N THR A 128 28.99 -6.17 -34.16
CA THR A 128 29.47 -4.96 -33.49
C THR A 128 30.02 -3.92 -34.43
N ALA A 129 30.54 -4.33 -35.59
CA ALA A 129 31.02 -3.41 -36.63
C ALA A 129 29.85 -2.65 -37.30
N GLU A 130 28.78 -3.35 -37.64
CA GLU A 130 27.58 -2.73 -38.20
C GLU A 130 26.85 -1.89 -37.16
N LEU A 131 26.78 -2.35 -35.91
CA LEU A 131 26.20 -1.59 -34.80
C LEU A 131 26.98 -0.27 -34.55
N SER A 132 28.32 -0.32 -34.64
CA SER A 132 29.20 0.87 -34.57
C SER A 132 28.91 1.86 -35.68
N ARG A 133 28.72 1.35 -36.89
CA ARG A 133 28.40 2.19 -38.07
C ARG A 133 27.04 2.87 -37.94
N GLN A 134 26.04 2.12 -37.47
CA GLN A 134 24.67 2.63 -37.30
C GLN A 134 24.57 3.68 -36.15
N LEU A 135 25.29 3.47 -35.08
CA LEU A 135 25.24 4.39 -33.90
C LEU A 135 26.23 5.55 -34.00
N GLY A 136 27.18 5.50 -34.94
CA GLY A 136 28.24 6.52 -35.08
C GLY A 136 29.22 6.59 -33.91
N CYS A 137 29.39 5.50 -33.15
CA CYS A 137 30.26 5.45 -31.97
C CYS A 137 31.02 4.12 -31.89
N LYS A 138 32.16 4.11 -31.15
CA LYS A 138 32.97 2.90 -30.98
C LYS A 138 32.27 1.90 -30.06
N ILE A 139 32.30 0.62 -30.43
CA ILE A 139 31.67 -0.47 -29.66
C ILE A 139 32.77 -1.47 -29.23
N VAL A 140 32.67 -1.88 -27.95
CA VAL A 140 33.58 -2.87 -27.36
C VAL A 140 32.76 -3.98 -26.70
N GLU A 141 33.10 -5.24 -27.02
CA GLU A 141 32.52 -6.42 -26.38
C GLU A 141 33.12 -6.65 -25.00
N ILE A 142 32.28 -6.74 -23.96
CA ILE A 142 32.76 -7.00 -22.60
C ILE A 142 32.00 -8.13 -21.91
N SER A 143 32.60 -8.70 -20.88
CA SER A 143 31.89 -9.44 -19.84
C SER A 143 32.39 -8.92 -18.48
N ALA A 144 31.62 -8.06 -17.85
CA ALA A 144 31.96 -7.43 -16.58
C ALA A 144 32.18 -8.48 -15.48
N LEU A 145 31.40 -9.56 -15.50
CA LEU A 145 31.49 -10.65 -14.53
C LEU A 145 32.78 -11.48 -14.71
N LYS A 146 33.21 -11.72 -15.96
CA LYS A 146 34.43 -12.47 -16.27
C LYS A 146 35.68 -11.60 -16.36
N GLY A 147 35.54 -10.30 -16.31
CA GLY A 147 36.64 -9.36 -16.41
C GLY A 147 37.24 -9.19 -17.81
N THR A 148 36.57 -9.66 -18.86
CA THR A 148 37.07 -9.57 -20.26
C THR A 148 36.64 -8.27 -20.93
N GLY A 149 37.53 -7.63 -21.71
CA GLY A 149 37.27 -6.42 -22.51
C GLY A 149 37.13 -5.12 -21.67
N ILE A 150 37.17 -5.18 -20.33
CA ILE A 150 36.92 -4.05 -19.45
C ILE A 150 37.92 -2.90 -19.66
N MET A 151 39.20 -3.21 -19.67
CA MET A 151 40.25 -2.21 -19.87
C MET A 151 40.26 -1.66 -21.30
N GLU A 152 39.92 -2.50 -22.29
CA GLU A 152 39.79 -2.07 -23.67
C GLU A 152 38.67 -1.03 -23.83
N ALA A 153 37.53 -1.24 -23.16
CA ALA A 153 36.44 -0.27 -23.13
C ALA A 153 36.84 1.06 -22.46
N ALA A 154 37.61 0.98 -21.37
CA ALA A 154 38.11 2.15 -20.68
C ALA A 154 39.12 2.95 -21.52
N GLU A 155 40.08 2.27 -22.13
CA GLU A 155 41.07 2.89 -23.01
C GLU A 155 40.37 3.51 -24.23
N ALA A 156 39.36 2.84 -24.80
CA ALA A 156 38.55 3.40 -25.86
C ALA A 156 37.81 4.69 -25.46
N ALA A 157 37.31 4.76 -24.21
CA ALA A 157 36.67 5.94 -23.68
C ALA A 157 37.66 7.09 -23.43
N VAL A 158 38.90 6.79 -22.97
CA VAL A 158 39.98 7.77 -22.82
C VAL A 158 40.43 8.31 -24.18
N ASP A 159 40.52 7.47 -25.19
CA ASP A 159 40.86 7.88 -26.55
C ASP A 159 39.75 8.74 -27.15
N ALA A 160 38.50 8.36 -26.97
CA ALA A 160 37.36 9.17 -27.38
C ALA A 160 37.31 10.53 -26.68
N ALA A 161 37.66 10.62 -25.40
CA ALA A 161 37.74 11.88 -24.66
C ALA A 161 38.80 12.85 -25.23
N LYS A 162 39.90 12.31 -25.80
CA LYS A 162 40.98 13.14 -26.35
C LYS A 162 40.73 13.55 -27.80
N ASN A 163 40.17 12.67 -28.61
CA ASN A 163 40.17 12.82 -30.06
C ASN A 163 38.79 12.58 -30.71
N GLY A 164 37.79 12.20 -29.90
CA GLY A 164 36.49 11.73 -30.42
C GLY A 164 35.45 12.85 -30.58
N ARG A 165 34.57 12.67 -31.56
CA ARG A 165 33.29 13.37 -31.68
C ARG A 165 32.25 12.32 -32.04
N THR A 166 31.12 12.30 -31.36
CA THR A 166 29.98 11.46 -31.75
C THR A 166 28.98 12.32 -32.50
N VAL A 167 28.64 11.89 -33.71
CA VAL A 167 27.60 12.55 -34.52
C VAL A 167 26.40 11.61 -34.55
N PRO A 168 25.23 12.06 -34.13
CA PRO A 168 24.00 11.25 -34.20
C PRO A 168 23.73 10.82 -35.64
N GLN A 169 23.47 9.57 -35.86
CA GLN A 169 23.12 9.02 -37.18
C GLN A 169 21.62 8.93 -37.41
N HIS A 170 20.84 9.16 -36.34
CA HIS A 170 19.39 9.09 -36.39
C HIS A 170 18.80 10.33 -37.08
N THR A 171 17.96 10.08 -38.07
CA THR A 171 17.10 11.08 -38.72
C THR A 171 15.64 10.72 -38.48
N PHE A 172 14.84 11.68 -38.05
CA PHE A 172 13.40 11.51 -37.79
C PHE A 172 12.59 11.59 -39.10
N ALA A 173 11.28 11.36 -39.03
CA ALA A 173 10.38 11.59 -40.17
C ALA A 173 10.53 13.02 -40.71
N GLY A 174 10.33 13.19 -42.03
CA GLY A 174 10.63 14.44 -42.72
C GLY A 174 9.97 15.69 -42.09
N VAL A 175 8.71 15.57 -41.65
CA VAL A 175 8.01 16.70 -40.99
C VAL A 175 8.63 17.04 -39.61
N VAL A 176 9.13 16.05 -38.89
CA VAL A 176 9.80 16.24 -37.60
C VAL A 176 11.17 16.87 -37.83
N GLU A 177 11.95 16.38 -38.80
CA GLU A 177 13.25 16.98 -39.17
C GLU A 177 13.12 18.42 -39.61
N HIS A 178 12.11 18.76 -40.40
CA HIS A 178 11.81 20.13 -40.80
C HIS A 178 11.54 21.01 -39.57
N ALA A 179 10.71 20.54 -38.63
CA ALA A 179 10.43 21.30 -37.40
C ALA A 179 11.69 21.47 -36.55
N LEU A 180 12.53 20.40 -36.42
CA LEU A 180 13.79 20.49 -35.68
C LEU A 180 14.78 21.47 -36.29
N ALA A 181 14.94 21.45 -37.63
CA ALA A 181 15.80 22.40 -38.32
C ALA A 181 15.35 23.85 -38.13
N HIS A 182 14.04 24.13 -38.18
CA HIS A 182 13.49 25.46 -37.88
C HIS A 182 13.74 25.85 -36.41
N ILE A 183 13.66 24.93 -35.47
CA ILE A 183 13.96 25.21 -34.06
C ILE A 183 15.44 25.56 -33.89
N GLU A 184 16.34 24.81 -34.54
CA GLU A 184 17.78 25.03 -34.51
C GLU A 184 18.12 26.43 -35.05
N GLU A 185 17.55 26.80 -36.19
CA GLU A 185 17.78 28.08 -36.83
C GLU A 185 17.15 29.25 -36.04
N ALA A 186 15.91 29.10 -35.59
CA ALA A 186 15.15 30.22 -34.98
C ALA A 186 15.53 30.49 -33.52
N ALA A 187 15.94 29.44 -32.74
CA ALA A 187 16.09 29.56 -31.30
C ALA A 187 17.47 29.15 -30.75
N LEU A 188 18.30 28.48 -31.52
CA LEU A 188 19.51 27.81 -31.01
C LEU A 188 20.80 28.18 -31.78
N HIS A 189 20.74 29.12 -32.71
CA HIS A 189 21.90 29.55 -33.53
C HIS A 189 23.09 30.07 -32.68
N ASP A 190 22.84 30.56 -31.47
CA ASP A 190 23.88 31.05 -30.55
C ASP A 190 24.60 29.89 -29.81
N LEU A 191 24.05 28.67 -29.84
CA LEU A 191 24.68 27.50 -29.25
C LEU A 191 25.66 26.79 -30.21
N PRO A 192 26.71 26.15 -29.68
CA PRO A 192 27.58 25.30 -30.48
C PRO A 192 26.78 24.23 -31.26
N GLU A 193 27.14 23.98 -32.49
CA GLU A 193 26.45 23.08 -33.41
C GLU A 193 26.25 21.66 -32.82
N ASP A 194 27.23 21.18 -32.02
CA ASP A 194 27.18 19.90 -31.34
C ASP A 194 26.10 19.80 -30.24
N ARG A 195 25.50 20.92 -29.83
CA ARG A 195 24.46 20.99 -28.80
C ARG A 195 23.06 21.27 -29.35
N GLN A 196 22.96 21.88 -30.51
CA GLN A 196 21.69 22.36 -31.08
C GLN A 196 20.68 21.23 -31.22
N ARG A 197 21.11 20.07 -31.74
CA ARG A 197 20.23 18.93 -31.98
C ARG A 197 19.45 18.45 -30.71
N TRP A 198 20.16 18.26 -29.62
CA TRP A 198 19.52 17.82 -28.37
C TRP A 198 18.55 18.87 -27.82
N TYR A 199 18.92 20.16 -27.83
CA TYR A 199 18.04 21.22 -27.40
C TYR A 199 16.82 21.36 -28.31
N ALA A 200 16.98 21.21 -29.62
CA ALA A 200 15.88 21.26 -30.58
C ALA A 200 14.85 20.16 -30.30
N ILE A 201 15.30 18.92 -30.05
CA ILE A 201 14.43 17.82 -29.68
C ILE A 201 13.68 18.13 -28.37
N LYS A 202 14.35 18.70 -27.37
CA LYS A 202 13.71 19.05 -26.09
C LYS A 202 12.71 20.21 -26.20
N ILE A 203 12.95 21.15 -27.08
CA ILE A 203 11.97 22.22 -27.39
C ILE A 203 10.76 21.61 -28.13
N PHE A 204 10.99 20.70 -29.08
CA PHE A 204 9.92 19.99 -29.78
C PHE A 204 9.05 19.17 -28.79
N GLU A 205 9.67 18.47 -27.85
CA GLU A 205 8.99 17.75 -26.77
C GLU A 205 8.35 18.69 -25.71
N ARG A 206 8.54 20.01 -25.81
CA ARG A 206 8.07 21.02 -24.86
C ARG A 206 8.57 20.81 -23.42
N ASP A 207 9.84 20.40 -23.25
CA ASP A 207 10.44 20.20 -21.91
C ASP A 207 10.52 21.53 -21.13
N GLU A 208 9.69 21.68 -20.09
CA GLU A 208 9.58 22.91 -19.29
C GLU A 208 10.89 23.33 -18.62
N LYS A 209 11.70 22.35 -18.18
CA LYS A 209 12.97 22.65 -17.48
C LYS A 209 14.03 23.18 -18.43
N ILE A 210 14.01 22.76 -19.68
CA ILE A 210 14.92 23.23 -20.69
C ILE A 210 14.45 24.59 -21.24
N LEU A 211 13.16 24.70 -21.52
CA LEU A 211 12.57 25.98 -21.94
C LEU A 211 12.83 27.12 -20.93
N GLY A 212 12.75 26.82 -19.62
CA GLY A 212 13.05 27.80 -18.55
C GLY A 212 14.51 28.22 -18.45
N LYS A 213 15.45 27.48 -19.05
CA LYS A 213 16.90 27.83 -19.12
C LYS A 213 17.27 28.61 -20.38
N LEU A 214 16.44 28.55 -21.40
CA LEU A 214 16.66 29.23 -22.67
C LEU A 214 15.89 30.54 -22.68
N ASN A 215 16.56 31.65 -23.04
CA ASN A 215 15.96 32.99 -23.21
C ASN A 215 15.39 33.15 -24.61
N ILE A 216 14.30 32.46 -24.93
CA ILE A 216 13.65 32.53 -26.25
C ILE A 216 12.48 33.49 -26.14
N ASP A 217 12.38 34.42 -27.12
CA ASP A 217 11.29 35.36 -27.14
C ASP A 217 9.94 34.71 -27.48
N SER A 218 8.85 35.36 -27.07
CA SER A 218 7.50 34.80 -27.22
C SER A 218 7.01 34.71 -28.67
N ALA A 219 7.56 35.49 -29.58
CA ALA A 219 7.18 35.46 -30.99
C ALA A 219 7.83 34.24 -31.68
N THR A 220 9.11 33.97 -31.40
CA THR A 220 9.82 32.80 -31.86
C THR A 220 9.17 31.53 -31.32
N LEU A 221 8.82 31.49 -30.01
CA LEU A 221 8.09 30.35 -29.42
C LEU A 221 6.73 30.11 -30.09
N ALA A 222 6.01 31.17 -30.45
CA ALA A 222 4.72 31.02 -31.13
C ALA A 222 4.87 30.51 -32.58
N HIS A 223 5.99 30.82 -33.23
CA HIS A 223 6.31 30.29 -34.56
C HIS A 223 6.66 28.79 -34.50
N ILE A 224 7.57 28.41 -33.60
CA ILE A 224 7.96 27.03 -33.36
C ILE A 224 6.74 26.15 -32.99
N GLU A 225 5.82 26.68 -32.18
CA GLU A 225 4.59 25.95 -31.81
C GLU A 225 3.71 25.59 -33.02
N LYS A 226 3.74 26.35 -34.11
CA LYS A 226 2.99 26.05 -35.34
C LYS A 226 3.61 24.82 -36.04
N ASP A 227 4.94 24.78 -36.10
CA ASP A 227 5.65 23.66 -36.74
C ASP A 227 5.48 22.37 -35.94
N ILE A 228 5.53 22.44 -34.60
CA ILE A 228 5.25 21.29 -33.73
C ILE A 228 3.82 20.80 -33.94
N LYS A 229 2.84 21.69 -34.00
CA LYS A 229 1.44 21.32 -34.24
C LYS A 229 1.21 20.72 -35.60
N ALA A 230 1.86 21.21 -36.63
CA ALA A 230 1.78 20.61 -37.96
C ALA A 230 2.29 19.19 -37.96
N ALA A 231 3.38 18.89 -37.22
CA ALA A 231 3.89 17.54 -37.05
C ALA A 231 2.94 16.65 -36.24
N GLU A 232 2.33 17.17 -35.14
CA GLU A 232 1.34 16.48 -34.34
C GLU A 232 0.06 16.14 -35.14
N GLU A 233 -0.41 17.05 -35.99
CA GLU A 233 -1.57 16.83 -36.84
C GLU A 233 -1.29 15.81 -37.96
N GLU A 234 -0.08 15.84 -38.55
CA GLU A 234 0.28 14.92 -39.62
C GLU A 234 0.48 13.47 -39.12
N LEU A 235 1.07 13.34 -37.90
CA LEU A 235 1.39 12.03 -37.33
C LEU A 235 0.34 11.51 -36.33
N ASP A 236 -0.73 12.27 -36.09
CA ASP A 236 -1.86 11.94 -35.21
C ASP A 236 -1.44 11.50 -33.78
N ASP A 237 -0.38 12.16 -33.24
CA ASP A 237 0.14 11.86 -31.91
C ASP A 237 0.75 13.14 -31.28
N ASP A 238 1.01 13.12 -29.96
CA ASP A 238 1.70 14.23 -29.28
C ASP A 238 3.22 14.23 -29.56
N ALA A 239 3.84 15.39 -29.41
CA ALA A 239 5.24 15.60 -29.79
C ALA A 239 6.23 14.67 -29.04
N GLU A 240 5.98 14.34 -27.77
CA GLU A 240 6.82 13.43 -26.98
C GLU A 240 6.66 11.98 -27.46
N SER A 241 5.43 11.55 -27.74
CA SER A 241 5.13 10.25 -28.29
C SER A 241 5.72 10.05 -29.68
N ILE A 242 5.66 11.09 -30.54
CA ILE A 242 6.26 11.08 -31.88
C ILE A 242 7.77 10.81 -31.79
N ILE A 243 8.50 11.59 -31.01
CA ILE A 243 9.96 11.42 -30.84
C ILE A 243 10.30 10.04 -30.28
N THR A 244 9.50 9.57 -29.32
CA THR A 244 9.70 8.25 -28.71
C THR A 244 9.48 7.14 -29.74
N ASN A 245 8.40 7.21 -30.51
CA ASN A 245 8.07 6.21 -31.53
C ASN A 245 9.13 6.16 -32.64
N GLU A 246 9.56 7.31 -33.13
CA GLU A 246 10.61 7.42 -34.14
C GLU A 246 11.94 6.80 -33.67
N ARG A 247 12.34 7.02 -32.42
CA ARG A 247 13.52 6.36 -31.84
C ARG A 247 13.36 4.83 -31.81
N TYR A 248 12.18 4.31 -31.46
CA TYR A 248 11.93 2.87 -31.49
C TYR A 248 11.93 2.28 -32.91
N VAL A 249 11.39 2.99 -33.89
CA VAL A 249 11.47 2.58 -35.31
C VAL A 249 12.93 2.49 -35.75
N TYR A 250 13.74 3.48 -35.42
CA TYR A 250 15.19 3.48 -35.71
C TYR A 250 15.90 2.30 -35.01
N ILE A 251 15.66 2.09 -33.72
CA ILE A 251 16.26 0.97 -32.96
C ILE A 251 15.85 -0.36 -33.56
N ALA A 252 14.60 -0.55 -33.95
CA ALA A 252 14.13 -1.78 -34.60
C ALA A 252 14.87 -2.04 -35.90
N SER A 253 15.19 -1.00 -36.69
CA SER A 253 16.00 -1.09 -37.89
C SER A 253 17.44 -1.56 -37.61
N ILE A 254 18.06 -0.99 -36.55
CA ILE A 254 19.39 -1.38 -36.07
C ILE A 254 19.40 -2.86 -35.66
N ILE A 255 18.47 -3.26 -34.83
CA ILE A 255 18.37 -4.65 -34.35
C ILE A 255 18.23 -5.63 -35.53
N LYS A 256 17.40 -5.32 -36.52
CA LYS A 256 17.23 -6.13 -37.69
C LYS A 256 18.52 -6.27 -38.50
N ALA A 257 19.35 -5.24 -38.59
CA ALA A 257 20.61 -5.25 -39.29
C ALA A 257 21.74 -5.91 -38.50
N CYS A 258 21.80 -5.73 -37.18
CA CYS A 258 22.97 -6.07 -36.38
C CYS A 258 22.83 -7.33 -35.52
N TYR A 259 21.62 -7.79 -35.22
CA TYR A 259 21.38 -8.87 -34.28
C TYR A 259 20.73 -10.08 -34.94
N LYS A 260 21.38 -11.24 -34.84
CA LYS A 260 20.83 -12.54 -35.32
C LYS A 260 20.65 -13.47 -34.14
N LYS A 261 19.38 -13.72 -33.75
CA LYS A 261 19.02 -14.76 -32.78
C LYS A 261 19.19 -16.14 -33.41
N SER A 262 19.89 -17.03 -32.71
CA SER A 262 20.11 -18.44 -33.14
C SER A 262 18.81 -19.23 -33.21
N ASN A 263 17.86 -18.93 -32.31
CA ASN A 263 16.54 -19.57 -32.20
C ASN A 263 15.42 -18.71 -32.81
N GLN A 264 15.50 -18.34 -34.06
CA GLN A 264 14.35 -17.72 -34.76
C GLN A 264 13.20 -18.72 -34.87
N GLY A 265 12.15 -18.52 -34.11
CA GLY A 265 10.88 -19.28 -34.22
C GLY A 265 10.48 -20.15 -33.03
N LYS A 266 11.31 -20.36 -32.02
CA LYS A 266 10.89 -21.02 -30.77
C LYS A 266 10.65 -19.97 -29.68
N LEU A 267 9.38 -19.74 -29.36
CA LEU A 267 8.98 -18.95 -28.18
C LEU A 267 9.66 -19.56 -26.95
N SER A 268 10.29 -18.70 -26.11
CA SER A 268 10.80 -19.12 -24.82
C SER A 268 9.63 -19.61 -23.95
N THR A 269 9.93 -20.36 -22.89
CA THR A 269 8.89 -20.77 -21.94
C THR A 269 8.20 -19.55 -21.33
N SER A 270 8.95 -18.48 -21.07
CA SER A 270 8.41 -17.20 -20.60
C SER A 270 7.45 -16.58 -21.60
N ASP A 271 7.81 -16.53 -22.90
CA ASP A 271 6.94 -15.97 -23.94
C ASP A 271 5.63 -16.76 -24.11
N LYS A 272 5.69 -18.09 -23.92
CA LYS A 272 4.48 -18.94 -23.96
C LYS A 272 3.55 -18.64 -22.79
N ILE A 273 4.10 -18.49 -21.58
CA ILE A 273 3.34 -18.12 -20.38
C ILE A 273 2.77 -16.72 -20.55
N ASP A 274 3.58 -15.77 -21.02
CA ASP A 274 3.17 -14.38 -21.24
C ASP A 274 2.01 -14.27 -22.22
N LYS A 275 2.01 -15.07 -23.30
CA LYS A 275 0.91 -15.11 -24.27
C LYS A 275 -0.45 -15.45 -23.62
N ILE A 276 -0.44 -16.19 -22.52
CA ILE A 276 -1.65 -16.56 -21.75
C ILE A 276 -1.93 -15.50 -20.69
N VAL A 277 -0.93 -15.18 -19.86
CA VAL A 277 -1.07 -14.31 -18.68
C VAL A 277 -1.30 -12.85 -19.06
N THR A 278 -0.69 -12.36 -20.14
CA THR A 278 -0.90 -10.99 -20.64
C THR A 278 -2.02 -10.88 -21.67
N ASN A 279 -2.76 -11.96 -21.90
CA ASN A 279 -3.91 -11.94 -22.80
C ASN A 279 -4.98 -10.99 -22.29
N ARG A 280 -5.55 -10.19 -23.18
CA ARG A 280 -6.55 -9.17 -22.89
C ARG A 280 -7.77 -9.68 -22.12
N TRP A 281 -8.21 -10.91 -22.38
CA TRP A 281 -9.40 -11.51 -21.79
C TRP A 281 -9.08 -12.47 -20.65
N LEU A 282 -7.97 -13.24 -20.77
CA LEU A 282 -7.58 -14.24 -19.79
C LEU A 282 -6.72 -13.66 -18.66
N GLY A 283 -5.98 -12.59 -18.91
CA GLY A 283 -5.06 -12.02 -17.93
C GLY A 283 -5.76 -11.56 -16.63
N LEU A 284 -6.91 -10.93 -16.75
CA LEU A 284 -7.67 -10.44 -15.59
C LEU A 284 -8.30 -11.57 -14.75
N PRO A 285 -8.97 -12.58 -15.32
CA PRO A 285 -9.44 -13.76 -14.58
C PRO A 285 -8.30 -14.57 -13.92
N ILE A 286 -7.19 -14.78 -14.63
CA ILE A 286 -6.01 -15.48 -14.05
C ILE A 286 -5.47 -14.71 -12.87
N PHE A 287 -5.36 -13.40 -13.00
CA PHE A 287 -4.94 -12.52 -11.92
C PHE A 287 -5.88 -12.60 -10.71
N ALA A 288 -7.19 -12.52 -10.94
CA ALA A 288 -8.20 -12.65 -9.89
C ALA A 288 -8.05 -13.99 -9.14
N LEU A 289 -7.83 -15.08 -9.88
CA LEU A 289 -7.60 -16.42 -9.30
C LEU A 289 -6.32 -16.47 -8.47
N VAL A 290 -5.20 -15.95 -9.00
CA VAL A 290 -3.92 -15.96 -8.26
C VAL A 290 -4.03 -15.14 -6.98
N MET A 291 -4.67 -13.96 -7.02
CA MET A 291 -4.86 -13.14 -5.83
C MET A 291 -5.84 -13.75 -4.85
N PHE A 292 -6.91 -14.37 -5.34
CA PHE A 292 -7.82 -15.15 -4.49
C PHE A 292 -7.05 -16.23 -3.71
N LEU A 293 -6.19 -17.00 -4.37
CA LEU A 293 -5.37 -18.01 -3.71
C LEU A 293 -4.41 -17.40 -2.67
N VAL A 294 -3.77 -16.26 -3.00
CA VAL A 294 -2.90 -15.56 -2.05
C VAL A 294 -3.68 -15.14 -0.80
N TYR A 295 -4.84 -14.51 -0.99
CA TYR A 295 -5.66 -14.08 0.15
C TYR A 295 -6.28 -15.25 0.91
N TYR A 296 -6.73 -16.28 0.22
CA TYR A 296 -7.28 -17.48 0.85
C TYR A 296 -6.25 -18.14 1.77
N ILE A 297 -5.00 -18.28 1.29
CA ILE A 297 -3.92 -18.87 2.10
C ILE A 297 -3.53 -17.95 3.27
N SER A 298 -3.47 -16.63 3.04
CA SER A 298 -2.98 -15.70 4.07
C SER A 298 -4.05 -15.22 5.05
N MET A 299 -5.34 -15.25 4.67
CA MET A 299 -6.41 -14.67 5.49
C MET A 299 -7.40 -15.71 6.03
N VAL A 300 -7.56 -16.84 5.35
CA VAL A 300 -8.60 -17.83 5.68
C VAL A 300 -8.01 -19.15 6.22
N THR A 301 -6.79 -19.51 5.82
CA THR A 301 -6.21 -20.79 6.22
C THR A 301 -4.96 -20.61 7.08
N VAL A 302 -3.77 -20.69 6.45
CA VAL A 302 -2.49 -20.66 7.18
C VAL A 302 -2.30 -19.38 7.99
N GLY A 303 -2.68 -18.24 7.41
CA GLY A 303 -2.50 -16.97 8.09
C GLY A 303 -3.46 -16.77 9.25
N SER A 304 -4.74 -17.17 9.11
CA SER A 304 -5.73 -17.14 10.18
C SER A 304 -5.29 -18.05 11.34
N ALA A 305 -5.09 -19.33 11.10
CA ALA A 305 -4.65 -20.25 12.13
C ALA A 305 -3.39 -19.82 12.90
N ALA A 306 -2.46 -19.13 12.20
CA ALA A 306 -1.28 -18.59 12.86
C ALA A 306 -1.56 -17.32 13.67
N THR A 307 -2.57 -16.54 13.27
CA THR A 307 -3.04 -15.36 14.00
C THR A 307 -3.85 -15.75 15.23
N ASP A 308 -4.76 -16.70 15.09
CA ASP A 308 -5.56 -17.24 16.21
C ASP A 308 -4.62 -17.81 17.29
N TRP A 309 -3.62 -18.61 16.86
CA TRP A 309 -2.57 -19.05 17.81
C TRP A 309 -1.82 -17.89 18.48
N ALA A 310 -1.57 -16.79 17.77
CA ALA A 310 -0.88 -15.65 18.36
C ALA A 310 -1.77 -14.81 19.28
N ASN A 311 -3.04 -14.60 18.91
CA ASN A 311 -3.99 -13.83 19.70
C ASN A 311 -4.43 -14.61 20.94
N ASP A 312 -4.96 -15.81 20.78
CA ASP A 312 -5.54 -16.59 21.87
C ASP A 312 -4.45 -17.28 22.69
N GLY A 313 -3.38 -17.73 22.01
CA GLY A 313 -2.28 -18.42 22.67
C GLY A 313 -1.23 -17.52 23.28
N LEU A 314 -0.59 -16.67 22.47
CA LEU A 314 0.56 -15.87 22.93
C LEU A 314 0.12 -14.60 23.69
N PHE A 315 -0.91 -13.93 23.19
CA PHE A 315 -1.43 -12.65 23.71
C PHE A 315 -2.81 -12.80 24.38
N GLY A 316 -3.36 -14.01 24.47
CA GLY A 316 -4.54 -14.39 25.24
C GLY A 316 -4.17 -15.29 26.40
N ASP A 317 -4.99 -16.28 26.69
CA ASP A 317 -4.90 -17.12 27.89
C ASP A 317 -3.74 -18.10 27.88
N GLY A 318 -3.39 -18.61 26.69
CA GLY A 318 -2.28 -19.54 26.53
C GLY A 318 -2.49 -20.54 25.40
N TYR A 319 -1.58 -21.52 25.31
CA TYR A 319 -1.62 -22.53 24.26
C TYR A 319 -1.02 -23.87 24.71
N HIS A 320 -1.46 -24.93 24.06
CA HIS A 320 -0.89 -26.27 24.26
C HIS A 320 0.43 -26.41 23.49
N LEU A 321 1.52 -26.70 24.19
CA LEU A 321 2.83 -26.86 23.59
C LEU A 321 2.82 -27.98 22.54
N VAL A 322 3.12 -27.68 21.29
CA VAL A 322 3.09 -28.60 20.15
C VAL A 322 1.73 -29.28 19.96
N GLY A 323 0.66 -28.69 20.48
CA GLY A 323 -0.71 -29.25 20.38
C GLY A 323 -0.99 -30.43 21.32
N ILE A 324 -0.12 -30.69 22.31
CA ILE A 324 -0.31 -31.79 23.26
C ILE A 324 -1.42 -31.43 24.24
N GLY A 325 -2.57 -32.10 24.14
CA GLY A 325 -3.78 -31.83 24.93
C GLY A 325 -4.83 -30.99 24.22
N ALA A 326 -4.48 -30.25 23.17
CA ALA A 326 -5.40 -29.36 22.47
C ALA A 326 -6.66 -30.06 21.94
N SER A 327 -6.52 -31.28 21.39
CA SER A 327 -7.68 -32.08 20.90
C SER A 327 -8.64 -32.53 22.00
N GLU A 328 -8.12 -32.70 23.22
CA GLU A 328 -8.91 -33.12 24.37
C GLU A 328 -9.59 -31.94 25.00
N ALA A 329 -8.89 -30.83 25.14
CA ALA A 329 -9.45 -29.54 25.58
C ALA A 329 -10.56 -29.03 24.63
N ASN A 330 -10.31 -29.05 23.31
CA ASN A 330 -11.31 -28.63 22.34
C ASN A 330 -12.56 -29.50 22.35
N LYS A 331 -12.41 -30.83 22.55
CA LYS A 331 -13.57 -31.73 22.71
C LYS A 331 -14.35 -31.43 23.99
N ALA A 332 -13.65 -31.09 25.06
CA ALA A 332 -14.30 -30.73 26.31
C ALA A 332 -15.04 -29.39 26.15
N ALA A 333 -14.42 -28.43 25.49
CA ALA A 333 -15.05 -27.15 25.18
C ALA A 333 -16.25 -27.28 24.23
N ASP A 334 -16.12 -28.10 23.17
CA ASP A 334 -17.24 -28.45 22.28
C ASP A 334 -18.40 -29.17 23.01
N GLU A 335 -18.07 -30.01 24.01
CA GLU A 335 -19.07 -30.71 24.82
C GLU A 335 -19.72 -29.76 25.82
N TYR A 336 -18.99 -28.86 26.42
CA TYR A 336 -19.51 -27.79 27.30
C TYR A 336 -20.40 -26.81 26.52
N GLY A 337 -19.97 -26.41 25.33
CA GLY A 337 -20.74 -25.63 24.36
C GLY A 337 -21.48 -24.43 24.95
N ASP A 338 -22.80 -24.41 24.74
CA ASP A 338 -23.67 -23.29 25.09
C ASP A 338 -24.19 -23.37 26.55
N THR A 339 -23.54 -24.13 27.41
CA THR A 339 -23.97 -24.44 28.78
C THR A 339 -24.29 -23.18 29.60
N ASP A 340 -23.38 -22.20 29.59
CA ASP A 340 -23.55 -20.96 30.36
C ASP A 340 -24.72 -20.14 29.83
N ALA A 341 -24.84 -19.99 28.52
CA ALA A 341 -25.93 -19.24 27.88
C ALA A 341 -27.30 -19.89 28.19
N ILE A 342 -27.40 -21.22 28.22
CA ILE A 342 -28.62 -21.93 28.58
C ILE A 342 -29.00 -21.67 30.04
N ILE A 343 -28.04 -21.73 30.97
CA ILE A 343 -28.28 -21.50 32.38
C ILE A 343 -28.66 -20.02 32.63
N GLU A 344 -27.96 -19.09 32.05
CA GLU A 344 -28.27 -17.67 32.15
C GLU A 344 -29.64 -17.31 31.56
N GLY A 345 -29.98 -17.89 30.42
CA GLY A 345 -31.29 -17.71 29.79
C GLY A 345 -32.43 -18.25 30.69
N PHE A 346 -32.19 -19.38 31.34
CA PHE A 346 -33.13 -19.94 32.32
C PHE A 346 -33.29 -19.04 33.55
N LEU A 347 -32.17 -18.55 34.15
CA LEU A 347 -32.21 -17.67 35.31
C LEU A 347 -32.87 -16.33 34.96
N ALA A 348 -32.59 -15.76 33.81
CA ALA A 348 -33.27 -14.55 33.35
C ALA A 348 -34.78 -14.76 33.21
N LYS A 349 -35.25 -15.88 32.69
CA LYS A 349 -36.67 -16.20 32.60
C LYS A 349 -37.30 -16.42 33.98
N ALA A 350 -36.57 -17.06 34.90
CA ALA A 350 -37.04 -17.27 36.29
C ALA A 350 -37.20 -15.94 36.99
N ASN A 351 -36.28 -15.01 36.81
CA ASN A 351 -36.35 -13.63 37.37
C ASN A 351 -37.55 -12.85 36.79
N GLU A 352 -37.82 -12.98 35.49
CA GLU A 352 -39.04 -12.37 34.85
C GLU A 352 -40.32 -12.90 35.45
N GLU A 353 -40.37 -14.17 35.84
CA GLU A 353 -41.53 -14.79 36.51
C GLU A 353 -41.58 -14.50 38.00
N GLY A 354 -40.62 -13.73 38.56
CA GLY A 354 -40.58 -13.28 39.94
C GLY A 354 -40.00 -14.33 40.89
N ILE A 355 -39.20 -15.26 40.41
CA ILE A 355 -38.45 -16.19 41.25
C ILE A 355 -37.11 -15.52 41.56
N ASP A 356 -36.71 -15.60 42.81
CA ASP A 356 -35.43 -15.05 43.29
C ASP A 356 -34.28 -15.84 42.76
N THR A 357 -33.41 -15.25 41.94
CA THR A 357 -32.24 -15.84 41.29
C THR A 357 -30.91 -15.29 41.83
N GLU A 358 -30.93 -14.29 42.74
CA GLU A 358 -29.75 -13.59 43.23
C GLU A 358 -28.69 -14.54 43.82
N ALA A 359 -29.17 -15.58 44.54
CA ALA A 359 -28.27 -16.59 45.13
C ALA A 359 -27.61 -17.48 44.10
N ALA A 360 -28.30 -17.84 43.00
CA ALA A 360 -27.75 -18.65 41.94
C ALA A 360 -26.76 -17.86 41.08
N GLU A 361 -27.12 -16.62 40.74
CA GLU A 361 -26.24 -15.71 40.00
C GLU A 361 -24.93 -15.40 40.76
N ALA A 362 -25.04 -15.12 42.07
CA ALA A 362 -23.88 -14.92 42.92
C ALA A 362 -23.02 -16.18 43.11
N ALA A 363 -23.62 -17.38 43.09
CA ALA A 363 -22.87 -18.65 43.19
C ALA A 363 -22.19 -19.04 41.89
N MET A 364 -22.64 -18.55 40.76
CA MET A 364 -22.00 -18.71 39.42
C MET A 364 -20.84 -17.78 39.21
N ASP A 365 -20.64 -16.76 39.99
CA ASP A 365 -19.53 -15.79 39.86
C ASP A 365 -18.20 -16.49 40.18
N GLN A 366 -17.48 -16.88 39.12
CA GLN A 366 -16.17 -17.54 39.19
C GLN A 366 -15.05 -16.62 39.70
N GLU A 367 -15.21 -15.31 39.69
CA GLU A 367 -14.24 -14.34 40.22
C GLU A 367 -14.32 -14.20 41.75
N SER A 368 -15.36 -14.78 42.37
CA SER A 368 -15.53 -14.76 43.82
C SER A 368 -14.50 -15.65 44.51
N GLU A 369 -13.88 -15.16 45.61
CA GLU A 369 -12.95 -15.95 46.43
C GLU A 369 -13.59 -17.23 47.01
N ASP A 370 -14.92 -17.26 47.15
CA ASP A 370 -15.70 -18.35 47.72
C ASP A 370 -16.41 -19.22 46.63
N TYR A 371 -16.01 -19.14 45.38
CA TYR A 371 -16.63 -19.88 44.28
C TYR A 371 -16.52 -21.40 44.49
N ASP A 372 -17.66 -22.08 44.38
CA ASP A 372 -17.78 -23.54 44.41
C ASP A 372 -18.86 -24.01 43.44
N SER A 373 -18.46 -24.70 42.36
CA SER A 373 -19.37 -25.18 41.33
C SER A 373 -20.54 -25.99 41.82
N LYS A 374 -20.34 -26.74 42.91
CA LYS A 374 -21.41 -27.54 43.54
C LYS A 374 -22.47 -26.67 44.20
N THR A 375 -22.06 -25.58 44.84
CA THR A 375 -22.98 -24.60 45.43
C THR A 375 -23.78 -23.93 44.31
N ALA A 376 -23.14 -23.56 43.19
CA ALA A 376 -23.82 -23.02 42.03
C ALA A 376 -24.88 -23.97 41.48
N VAL A 377 -24.52 -25.26 41.30
CA VAL A 377 -25.47 -26.30 40.85
C VAL A 377 -26.63 -26.50 41.83
N GLU A 378 -26.37 -26.45 43.13
CA GLU A 378 -27.45 -26.58 44.18
C GLU A 378 -28.41 -25.37 44.10
N GLU A 379 -27.89 -24.15 43.96
CA GLU A 379 -28.74 -22.96 43.87
C GLU A 379 -29.51 -22.91 42.52
N ILE A 380 -28.91 -23.26 41.39
CA ILE A 380 -29.61 -23.36 40.10
C ILE A 380 -30.78 -24.36 40.19
N LYS A 381 -30.57 -25.54 40.80
CA LYS A 381 -31.60 -26.54 41.02
C LYS A 381 -32.70 -26.05 42.00
N ALA A 382 -32.31 -25.26 42.96
CA ALA A 382 -33.29 -24.65 43.89
C ALA A 382 -34.21 -23.64 43.14
N VAL A 383 -33.70 -22.89 42.18
CA VAL A 383 -34.50 -22.03 41.29
C VAL A 383 -35.38 -22.87 40.37
N GLU A 384 -34.80 -23.92 39.71
CA GLU A 384 -35.54 -24.83 38.86
C GLU A 384 -36.74 -25.48 39.57
N SER A 385 -36.57 -25.90 40.81
CA SER A 385 -37.66 -26.47 41.60
C SER A 385 -38.86 -25.55 41.83
N LYS A 386 -38.67 -24.23 41.68
CA LYS A 386 -39.71 -23.19 41.83
C LYS A 386 -40.30 -22.76 40.49
N ALA A 387 -39.63 -23.08 39.37
CA ALA A 387 -40.04 -22.72 38.01
C ALA A 387 -41.34 -23.45 37.60
N THR A 388 -42.26 -22.73 36.97
CA THR A 388 -43.53 -23.23 36.46
C THR A 388 -43.57 -23.26 34.93
N PHE A 389 -42.68 -22.59 34.27
CA PHE A 389 -42.50 -22.56 32.82
C PHE A 389 -41.68 -23.79 32.33
N LYS A 390 -41.78 -24.13 31.06
CA LYS A 390 -41.14 -25.30 30.47
C LYS A 390 -40.21 -24.95 29.36
N GLU A 391 -40.34 -23.74 28.79
CA GLU A 391 -39.53 -23.23 27.70
C GLU A 391 -38.98 -21.86 28.10
N PHE A 392 -37.78 -21.57 27.76
CA PHE A 392 -37.12 -20.30 27.99
C PHE A 392 -36.24 -19.94 26.77
N GLY A 393 -36.00 -18.62 26.58
CA GLY A 393 -35.09 -18.16 25.54
C GLY A 393 -33.69 -17.97 26.09
N TYR A 394 -32.68 -18.23 25.29
CA TYR A 394 -31.28 -17.89 25.56
C TYR A 394 -30.64 -17.32 24.32
N THR A 395 -29.60 -16.54 24.52
CA THR A 395 -28.92 -15.80 23.43
C THR A 395 -27.49 -16.25 23.34
N LEU A 396 -27.10 -16.68 22.14
CA LEU A 396 -25.71 -16.98 21.79
C LEU A 396 -25.07 -15.74 21.15
N GLU A 397 -23.88 -15.37 21.58
CA GLU A 397 -23.13 -14.24 21.05
C GLU A 397 -21.81 -14.70 20.42
N ASP A 398 -21.56 -14.29 19.19
CA ASP A 398 -20.27 -14.48 18.51
C ASP A 398 -19.28 -13.39 18.94
N GLU A 399 -18.23 -13.76 19.63
CA GLU A 399 -17.23 -12.85 20.23
C GLU A 399 -16.51 -11.95 19.22
N GLU A 400 -16.35 -12.38 17.95
CA GLU A 400 -15.66 -11.58 16.94
C GLU A 400 -16.56 -10.53 16.29
N THR A 401 -17.80 -10.90 16.01
CA THR A 401 -18.76 -10.06 15.26
C THR A 401 -19.78 -9.39 16.15
N LEU A 402 -19.93 -9.83 17.41
CA LEU A 402 -20.99 -9.47 18.35
C LEU A 402 -22.38 -9.79 17.75
N GLU A 403 -22.45 -10.76 16.86
CA GLU A 403 -23.71 -11.23 16.29
C GLU A 403 -24.40 -12.16 17.28
N THR A 404 -25.65 -11.87 17.60
CA THR A 404 -26.42 -12.61 18.56
C THR A 404 -27.48 -13.46 17.86
N THR A 405 -27.65 -14.68 18.32
CA THR A 405 -28.69 -15.61 17.86
C THR A 405 -29.57 -16.03 19.03
N ASP A 406 -30.87 -15.71 18.97
CA ASP A 406 -31.83 -16.12 19.99
C ASP A 406 -32.30 -17.56 19.72
N GLU A 407 -32.10 -18.43 20.71
CA GLU A 407 -32.57 -19.78 20.69
C GLU A 407 -33.55 -20.07 21.84
N THR A 408 -34.23 -21.19 21.77
CA THR A 408 -35.19 -21.57 22.80
C THR A 408 -34.80 -22.94 23.35
N GLY A 409 -34.63 -23.04 24.67
CA GLY A 409 -34.40 -24.27 25.40
C GLY A 409 -35.57 -24.72 26.23
N ASP A 410 -35.55 -25.97 26.64
CA ASP A 410 -36.51 -26.55 27.58
C ASP A 410 -35.83 -26.99 28.88
N ILE A 411 -36.60 -27.53 29.87
CA ILE A 411 -36.05 -28.01 31.16
C ILE A 411 -35.07 -29.17 30.95
N ALA A 412 -35.21 -29.99 29.92
CA ALA A 412 -34.28 -31.08 29.65
C ALA A 412 -32.92 -30.55 29.16
N ASP A 413 -32.94 -29.47 28.37
CA ASP A 413 -31.72 -28.76 27.96
C ASP A 413 -31.03 -28.12 29.18
N LEU A 414 -31.79 -27.57 30.12
CA LEU A 414 -31.23 -27.08 31.39
C LEU A 414 -30.63 -28.21 32.25
N ASP A 415 -31.33 -29.34 32.39
CA ASP A 415 -30.79 -30.47 33.15
C ASP A 415 -29.45 -30.97 32.55
N ASP A 416 -29.37 -31.04 31.21
CA ASP A 416 -28.14 -31.41 30.50
C ASP A 416 -27.05 -30.32 30.69
N ALA A 417 -27.39 -29.06 30.60
CA ALA A 417 -26.46 -27.92 30.84
C ALA A 417 -25.93 -27.93 32.27
N VAL A 418 -26.81 -28.10 33.29
CA VAL A 418 -26.39 -28.18 34.71
C VAL A 418 -25.50 -29.42 34.97
N ALA A 419 -25.72 -30.52 34.27
CA ALA A 419 -24.88 -31.70 34.39
C ALA A 419 -23.49 -31.46 33.76
N LEU A 420 -23.42 -30.73 32.67
CA LEU A 420 -22.15 -30.33 32.07
C LEU A 420 -21.41 -29.30 32.93
N TYR A 421 -22.14 -28.33 33.51
CA TYR A 421 -21.58 -27.35 34.43
C TYR A 421 -20.96 -28.05 35.69
N ASP A 422 -21.63 -29.01 36.25
CA ASP A 422 -21.09 -29.81 37.37
C ASP A 422 -19.88 -30.69 36.95
N LYS A 423 -19.93 -31.27 35.75
CA LYS A 423 -18.84 -32.10 35.21
C LYS A 423 -17.55 -31.31 34.98
N TYR A 424 -17.66 -30.09 34.52
CA TYR A 424 -16.54 -29.24 34.17
C TYR A 424 -16.29 -28.14 35.23
N GLU A 425 -16.85 -28.28 36.43
CA GLU A 425 -16.67 -27.37 37.57
C GLU A 425 -16.90 -25.88 37.22
N GLY A 426 -17.92 -25.63 36.36
CA GLY A 426 -18.29 -24.30 35.89
C GLY A 426 -17.66 -23.84 34.56
N GLY A 427 -16.71 -24.59 34.03
CA GLY A 427 -16.08 -24.26 32.74
C GLY A 427 -14.93 -25.22 32.40
N VAL A 428 -14.48 -25.14 31.15
CA VAL A 428 -13.37 -26.00 30.70
C VAL A 428 -12.07 -25.20 30.80
N ASP A 429 -11.22 -25.51 31.80
CA ASP A 429 -9.87 -24.96 31.86
C ASP A 429 -8.92 -25.73 30.90
N PRO A 430 -8.44 -25.11 29.84
CA PRO A 430 -7.50 -25.71 28.91
C PRO A 430 -6.20 -26.18 29.59
N ALA A 431 -5.84 -25.64 30.75
CA ALA A 431 -4.63 -25.99 31.48
C ALA A 431 -4.68 -27.38 32.09
N ASP A 432 -5.87 -27.98 32.25
CA ASP A 432 -6.06 -29.32 32.77
C ASP A 432 -5.72 -30.43 31.75
N TYR A 433 -5.56 -30.06 30.50
CA TYR A 433 -5.32 -30.95 29.36
C TYR A 433 -3.90 -30.87 28.82
N GLY A 434 -3.06 -31.83 29.07
CA GLY A 434 -1.75 -31.94 28.44
C GLY A 434 -0.68 -30.94 28.93
N VAL A 435 0.02 -30.27 28.03
CA VAL A 435 1.10 -29.31 28.36
C VAL A 435 0.69 -27.92 28.00
N TRP A 436 0.19 -27.18 28.96
CA TRP A 436 -0.26 -25.81 28.80
C TRP A 436 0.85 -24.78 29.04
N VAL A 437 0.91 -23.77 28.18
CA VAL A 437 1.80 -22.63 28.33
C VAL A 437 0.94 -21.38 28.44
N PRO A 438 0.88 -20.74 29.62
CA PRO A 438 0.09 -19.51 29.80
C PRO A 438 0.56 -18.39 28.89
N GLY A 439 -0.38 -17.58 28.41
CA GLY A 439 -0.09 -16.41 27.58
C GLY A 439 0.69 -15.32 28.30
N ILE A 440 1.17 -14.36 27.53
CA ILE A 440 1.90 -13.21 28.07
C ILE A 440 1.06 -12.42 29.07
N PRO A 441 -0.24 -12.09 28.80
CA PRO A 441 -1.09 -11.39 29.76
C PRO A 441 -1.15 -12.08 31.11
N VAL A 442 -1.50 -13.37 31.14
CA VAL A 442 -1.61 -14.20 32.35
C VAL A 442 -0.30 -14.25 33.16
N LEU A 443 0.83 -14.35 32.45
CA LEU A 443 2.15 -14.33 33.11
C LEU A 443 2.47 -12.96 33.75
N VAL A 444 2.11 -11.90 33.06
CA VAL A 444 2.32 -10.51 33.54
C VAL A 444 1.38 -10.24 34.72
N GLU A 445 0.12 -10.63 34.64
CA GLU A 445 -0.89 -10.49 35.70
C GLU A 445 -0.44 -11.17 36.99
N LYS A 446 -0.11 -12.47 36.94
CA LYS A 446 0.46 -13.22 38.08
C LYS A 446 1.75 -12.60 38.64
N GLY A 447 2.53 -11.93 37.76
CA GLY A 447 3.70 -11.17 38.16
C GLY A 447 3.38 -9.90 38.93
N LEU A 448 2.39 -9.14 38.49
CA LEU A 448 1.93 -7.91 39.12
C LEU A 448 1.22 -8.16 40.47
N GLU A 449 0.38 -9.20 40.55
CA GLU A 449 -0.23 -9.65 41.80
C GLU A 449 0.79 -10.00 42.85
N LYS A 450 1.81 -10.82 42.50
CA LYS A 450 2.90 -11.16 43.41
C LYS A 450 3.74 -9.96 43.84
N ALA A 451 3.82 -8.91 43.02
CA ALA A 451 4.52 -7.68 43.33
C ALA A 451 3.68 -6.74 44.18
N GLY A 452 2.37 -7.00 44.36
CA GLY A 452 1.42 -6.10 45.07
C GLY A 452 1.25 -4.80 44.29
N ALA A 453 1.14 -4.86 42.98
CA ALA A 453 0.96 -3.67 42.16
C ALA A 453 -0.39 -3.01 42.45
N ALA A 454 -0.44 -1.68 42.31
CA ALA A 454 -1.71 -0.96 42.44
C ALA A 454 -2.59 -1.18 41.21
N GLU A 455 -3.91 -1.24 41.35
CA GLU A 455 -4.88 -1.50 40.26
C GLU A 455 -4.65 -0.67 39.01
N TRP A 456 -4.43 0.66 39.18
CA TRP A 456 -4.14 1.52 38.01
C TRP A 456 -2.89 1.14 37.26
N LEU A 457 -1.90 0.54 37.95
CA LEU A 457 -0.65 0.11 37.33
C LEU A 457 -0.84 -1.22 36.61
N SER A 458 -1.64 -2.12 37.21
CA SER A 458 -2.02 -3.39 36.58
C SER A 458 -2.82 -3.14 35.31
N GLY A 459 -3.86 -2.31 35.35
CA GLY A 459 -4.64 -1.91 34.17
C GLY A 459 -3.79 -1.23 33.09
N LEU A 460 -2.90 -0.30 33.49
CA LEU A 460 -1.97 0.30 32.51
C LEU A 460 -1.10 -0.74 31.80
N ILE A 461 -0.59 -1.73 32.53
CA ILE A 461 0.32 -2.72 31.97
C ILE A 461 -0.46 -3.77 31.15
N LEU A 462 -1.57 -4.28 31.69
CA LEU A 462 -2.37 -5.32 31.03
C LEU A 462 -3.17 -4.72 29.86
N ASP A 463 -4.07 -3.79 30.12
CA ASP A 463 -5.00 -3.28 29.10
C ASP A 463 -4.34 -2.22 28.18
N GLY A 464 -3.51 -1.33 28.77
CA GLY A 464 -2.86 -0.28 28.01
C GLY A 464 -1.66 -0.76 27.17
N ILE A 465 -0.83 -1.64 27.72
CA ILE A 465 0.43 -2.07 27.06
C ILE A 465 0.28 -3.46 26.43
N VAL A 466 -0.05 -4.48 27.22
CA VAL A 466 -0.03 -5.86 26.78
C VAL A 466 -1.16 -6.11 25.78
N ALA A 467 -2.39 -5.78 26.12
CA ALA A 467 -3.54 -5.92 25.22
C ALA A 467 -3.37 -5.06 23.95
N GLY A 468 -3.00 -3.77 24.13
CA GLY A 468 -2.82 -2.86 23.00
C GLY A 468 -1.69 -3.22 22.04
N VAL A 469 -0.58 -3.75 22.52
CA VAL A 469 0.52 -4.25 21.69
C VAL A 469 0.19 -5.65 21.15
N GLY A 470 -0.46 -6.51 21.95
CA GLY A 470 -0.89 -7.85 21.63
C GLY A 470 -1.81 -7.85 20.42
N ALA A 471 -2.85 -7.02 20.44
CA ALA A 471 -3.80 -6.86 19.34
C ALA A 471 -3.12 -6.54 17.98
N VAL A 472 -1.98 -5.87 17.99
CA VAL A 472 -1.23 -5.56 16.76
C VAL A 472 -0.22 -6.64 16.40
N LEU A 473 0.47 -7.20 17.39
CA LEU A 473 1.45 -8.26 17.15
C LEU A 473 0.79 -9.60 16.82
N GLY A 474 -0.43 -9.83 17.27
CA GLY A 474 -1.26 -10.98 16.91
C GLY A 474 -1.46 -11.11 15.39
N PHE A 475 -1.57 -10.01 14.67
CA PHE A 475 -1.68 -10.01 13.19
C PHE A 475 -0.34 -10.20 12.44
N VAL A 476 0.79 -10.20 13.14
CA VAL A 476 2.11 -10.37 12.48
C VAL A 476 2.23 -11.68 11.72
N PRO A 477 1.80 -12.84 12.24
CA PRO A 477 1.91 -14.11 11.51
C PRO A 477 1.18 -14.08 10.17
N GLN A 478 -0.05 -13.62 10.14
CA GLN A 478 -0.86 -13.46 8.92
C GLN A 478 -0.17 -12.53 7.90
N MET A 479 0.39 -11.41 8.39
CA MET A 479 1.13 -10.47 7.57
C MET A 479 2.41 -11.06 6.99
N LEU A 480 3.11 -11.90 7.75
CA LEU A 480 4.31 -12.60 7.26
C LEU A 480 3.97 -13.59 6.14
N VAL A 481 2.89 -14.35 6.27
CA VAL A 481 2.39 -15.25 5.21
C VAL A 481 2.05 -14.45 3.94
N LEU A 482 1.33 -13.33 4.09
CA LEU A 482 1.02 -12.44 2.96
C LEU A 482 2.30 -11.89 2.31
N PHE A 483 3.26 -11.40 3.09
CA PHE A 483 4.52 -10.89 2.56
C PHE A 483 5.36 -11.96 1.88
N LEU A 484 5.32 -13.19 2.36
CA LEU A 484 5.99 -14.34 1.75
C LEU A 484 5.46 -14.59 0.34
N LEU A 485 4.14 -14.70 0.20
CA LEU A 485 3.47 -14.96 -1.07
C LEU A 485 3.64 -13.79 -2.06
N LEU A 486 3.50 -12.55 -1.59
CA LEU A 486 3.72 -11.36 -2.42
C LEU A 486 5.19 -11.23 -2.86
N ALA A 487 6.16 -11.49 -1.97
CA ALA A 487 7.58 -11.48 -2.32
C ALA A 487 7.92 -12.56 -3.37
N PHE A 488 7.27 -13.71 -3.29
CA PHE A 488 7.39 -14.76 -4.32
C PHE A 488 6.85 -14.31 -5.67
N LEU A 489 5.62 -13.74 -5.72
CA LEU A 489 5.01 -13.23 -6.95
C LEU A 489 5.78 -12.07 -7.57
N GLU A 490 6.37 -11.21 -6.76
CA GLU A 490 7.21 -10.11 -7.19
C GLU A 490 8.53 -10.64 -7.77
N ALA A 491 9.20 -11.52 -7.04
CA ALA A 491 10.48 -12.07 -7.42
C ALA A 491 10.42 -12.99 -8.66
N CYS A 492 9.33 -13.73 -8.85
CA CYS A 492 9.16 -14.53 -10.08
C CYS A 492 8.82 -13.68 -11.32
N GLY A 493 8.53 -12.39 -11.16
CA GLY A 493 8.22 -11.45 -12.24
C GLY A 493 6.74 -11.41 -12.65
N TYR A 494 5.83 -12.05 -11.90
CA TYR A 494 4.39 -12.05 -12.21
C TYR A 494 3.75 -10.67 -12.04
N MET A 495 4.14 -9.92 -11.01
CA MET A 495 3.57 -8.60 -10.72
C MET A 495 3.79 -7.58 -11.85
N ALA A 496 4.92 -7.69 -12.58
CA ALA A 496 5.21 -6.86 -13.75
C ALA A 496 4.17 -7.06 -14.87
N ARG A 497 3.73 -8.31 -15.10
CA ARG A 497 2.73 -8.64 -16.13
C ARG A 497 1.36 -8.08 -15.79
N ILE A 498 0.99 -8.16 -14.54
CA ILE A 498 -0.29 -7.63 -14.08
C ILE A 498 -0.33 -6.10 -14.23
N ALA A 499 0.73 -5.42 -13.82
CA ALA A 499 0.85 -3.98 -14.02
C ALA A 499 0.71 -3.61 -15.50
N PHE A 500 1.30 -4.39 -16.42
CA PHE A 500 1.16 -4.20 -17.86
C PHE A 500 -0.28 -4.37 -18.37
N VAL A 501 -0.98 -5.43 -17.95
CA VAL A 501 -2.37 -5.70 -18.36
C VAL A 501 -3.31 -4.58 -17.89
N LEU A 502 -3.10 -4.09 -16.68
CA LEU A 502 -3.97 -3.10 -16.04
C LEU A 502 -3.64 -1.64 -16.39
N ASP A 503 -2.43 -1.38 -16.91
CA ASP A 503 -1.99 -0.04 -17.27
C ASP A 503 -3.01 0.66 -18.20
N ARG A 504 -3.50 -0.04 -19.21
CA ARG A 504 -4.49 0.48 -20.15
C ARG A 504 -5.81 0.92 -19.48
N ILE A 505 -6.21 0.23 -18.40
CA ILE A 505 -7.45 0.55 -17.66
C ILE A 505 -7.18 1.76 -16.77
N PHE A 506 -6.09 1.74 -16.01
CA PHE A 506 -5.77 2.78 -15.04
C PHE A 506 -5.41 4.12 -15.67
N ARG A 507 -4.75 4.11 -16.84
CA ARG A 507 -4.49 5.34 -17.61
C ARG A 507 -5.76 6.11 -17.98
N LYS A 508 -6.87 5.43 -18.26
CA LYS A 508 -8.15 6.10 -18.53
C LYS A 508 -8.64 6.92 -17.34
N PHE A 509 -8.25 6.54 -16.12
CA PHE A 509 -8.58 7.23 -14.87
C PHE A 509 -7.45 8.17 -14.41
N GLY A 510 -6.42 8.33 -15.22
CA GLY A 510 -5.28 9.21 -14.90
C GLY A 510 -4.28 8.64 -13.90
N LEU A 511 -4.34 7.35 -13.60
CA LEU A 511 -3.41 6.62 -12.75
C LEU A 511 -2.49 5.75 -13.61
N SER A 512 -1.26 5.50 -13.19
CA SER A 512 -0.39 4.54 -13.87
C SER A 512 -0.83 3.11 -13.56
N GLY A 513 -0.57 2.16 -14.45
CA GLY A 513 -0.86 0.75 -14.20
C GLY A 513 -0.14 0.17 -12.99
N LYS A 514 1.00 0.75 -12.62
CA LYS A 514 1.73 0.40 -11.39
C LYS A 514 0.96 0.76 -10.12
N SER A 515 0.02 1.72 -10.16
CA SER A 515 -0.81 2.13 -9.02
C SER A 515 -1.79 1.05 -8.56
N PHE A 516 -2.15 0.12 -9.45
CA PHE A 516 -3.05 -0.97 -9.11
C PHE A 516 -2.48 -1.93 -8.07
N ILE A 517 -1.18 -2.22 -8.16
CA ILE A 517 -0.50 -3.16 -7.24
C ILE A 517 -0.63 -2.71 -5.77
N PRO A 518 -0.26 -1.45 -5.41
CA PRO A 518 -0.53 -0.91 -4.09
C PRO A 518 -1.97 -1.00 -3.63
N MET A 519 -2.92 -0.68 -4.51
CA MET A 519 -4.35 -0.69 -4.18
C MET A 519 -4.86 -2.09 -3.89
N LEU A 520 -4.44 -3.06 -4.69
CA LEU A 520 -4.81 -4.44 -4.47
C LEU A 520 -4.22 -4.99 -3.17
N ILE A 521 -2.91 -4.80 -2.94
CA ILE A 521 -2.28 -5.20 -1.68
C ILE A 521 -2.96 -4.52 -0.49
N GLY A 522 -3.41 -3.28 -0.68
CA GLY A 522 -4.16 -2.50 0.30
C GLY A 522 -5.50 -3.11 0.72
N SER A 523 -6.13 -3.95 -0.11
CA SER A 523 -7.35 -4.68 0.27
C SER A 523 -7.10 -5.76 1.33
N GLY A 524 -5.89 -6.30 1.42
CA GLY A 524 -5.49 -7.15 2.54
C GLY A 524 -5.07 -6.30 3.74
N CYS A 525 -4.08 -5.42 3.55
CA CYS A 525 -3.62 -4.49 4.57
C CYS A 525 -3.08 -3.20 3.93
N GLY A 526 -3.50 -2.05 4.47
CA GLY A 526 -3.09 -0.73 3.97
C GLY A 526 -1.59 -0.46 4.05
N ILE A 527 -0.90 -1.01 5.06
CA ILE A 527 0.54 -0.76 5.28
C ILE A 527 1.39 -1.29 4.12
N PRO A 528 1.34 -2.59 3.77
CA PRO A 528 2.09 -3.11 2.62
C PRO A 528 1.61 -2.51 1.30
N GLY A 529 0.32 -2.18 1.18
CA GLY A 529 -0.21 -1.46 0.03
C GLY A 529 0.50 -0.12 -0.18
N ILE A 530 0.60 0.70 0.86
CA ILE A 530 1.32 1.98 0.80
C ILE A 530 2.81 1.77 0.49
N MET A 531 3.45 0.78 1.13
CA MET A 531 4.86 0.48 0.90
C MET A 531 5.15 0.02 -0.54
N ALA A 532 4.22 -0.70 -1.17
CA ALA A 532 4.34 -1.13 -2.56
C ALA A 532 4.36 0.04 -3.56
N SER A 533 3.90 1.22 -3.16
CA SER A 533 3.96 2.44 -4.00
C SER A 533 5.39 2.86 -4.38
N ARG A 534 6.42 2.32 -3.74
CA ARG A 534 7.83 2.51 -4.11
C ARG A 534 8.16 2.06 -5.52
N THR A 535 7.39 1.12 -6.06
CA THR A 535 7.54 0.65 -7.44
C THR A 535 7.11 1.67 -8.48
N ILE A 536 6.46 2.76 -8.05
CA ILE A 536 6.00 3.85 -8.91
C ILE A 536 7.08 4.92 -8.97
N GLU A 537 7.67 5.08 -10.14
CA GLU A 537 8.80 5.99 -10.38
C GLU A 537 8.36 7.46 -10.38
N ASN A 538 7.21 7.76 -10.98
CA ASN A 538 6.67 9.12 -11.00
C ASN A 538 6.18 9.53 -9.61
N GLU A 539 6.77 10.58 -9.06
CA GLU A 539 6.46 11.05 -7.71
C GLU A 539 5.01 11.54 -7.54
N ARG A 540 4.42 12.14 -8.58
CA ARG A 540 3.02 12.60 -8.58
C ARG A 540 2.07 11.42 -8.51
N ASP A 541 2.26 10.41 -9.37
CA ASP A 541 1.45 9.19 -9.41
C ASP A 541 1.63 8.38 -8.12
N ARG A 542 2.85 8.32 -7.59
CA ARG A 542 3.13 7.67 -6.30
C ARG A 542 2.36 8.33 -5.17
N ARG A 543 2.39 9.67 -5.07
CA ARG A 543 1.65 10.41 -4.05
C ARG A 543 0.14 10.22 -4.18
N MET A 544 -0.42 10.29 -5.40
CA MET A 544 -1.84 10.00 -5.63
C MET A 544 -2.20 8.59 -5.19
N THR A 545 -1.38 7.61 -5.54
CA THR A 545 -1.59 6.21 -5.17
C THR A 545 -1.59 6.04 -3.65
N ILE A 546 -0.61 6.62 -2.94
CA ILE A 546 -0.55 6.57 -1.47
C ILE A 546 -1.82 7.16 -0.84
N MET A 547 -2.33 8.27 -1.39
CA MET A 547 -3.53 8.95 -0.88
C MET A 547 -4.82 8.14 -1.08
N THR A 548 -4.88 7.30 -2.10
CA THR A 548 -6.11 6.60 -2.49
C THR A 548 -6.10 5.11 -2.15
N THR A 549 -4.94 4.50 -1.92
CA THR A 549 -4.79 3.06 -1.66
C THR A 549 -5.64 2.57 -0.48
N THR A 550 -5.81 3.37 0.57
CA THR A 550 -6.52 2.98 1.80
C THR A 550 -8.03 3.16 1.73
N PHE A 551 -8.58 3.60 0.61
CA PHE A 551 -10.03 3.66 0.42
C PHE A 551 -10.67 2.27 0.25
N ILE A 552 -9.92 1.30 -0.26
CA ILE A 552 -10.38 -0.09 -0.28
C ILE A 552 -10.42 -0.62 1.16
N PRO A 553 -11.48 -1.36 1.55
CA PRO A 553 -11.52 -2.04 2.84
C PRO A 553 -10.33 -3.01 2.98
N CYS A 554 -9.64 -2.94 4.10
CA CYS A 554 -8.64 -3.95 4.50
C CYS A 554 -9.27 -4.96 5.46
N GLY A 555 -8.56 -6.06 5.77
CA GLY A 555 -9.04 -7.09 6.70
C GLY A 555 -9.54 -6.54 8.03
N ALA A 556 -8.81 -5.61 8.63
CA ALA A 556 -9.18 -4.93 9.89
C ALA A 556 -10.49 -4.10 9.85
N LYS A 557 -11.03 -3.84 8.67
CA LYS A 557 -12.33 -3.16 8.52
C LYS A 557 -13.50 -4.14 8.37
N VAL A 558 -13.24 -5.41 8.13
CA VAL A 558 -14.28 -6.41 7.87
C VAL A 558 -15.20 -6.64 9.07
N PRO A 559 -14.67 -6.86 10.31
CA PRO A 559 -15.52 -7.02 11.49
C PRO A 559 -16.44 -5.83 11.72
N PHE A 560 -15.92 -4.61 11.57
CA PHE A 560 -16.73 -3.40 11.68
C PHE A 560 -17.83 -3.31 10.60
N ILE A 561 -17.54 -3.71 9.36
CA ILE A 561 -18.54 -3.75 8.29
C ILE A 561 -19.61 -4.80 8.62
N ALA A 562 -19.21 -5.96 9.13
CA ALA A 562 -20.11 -7.05 9.54
C ALA A 562 -21.01 -6.62 10.69
N MET A 563 -20.46 -6.01 11.74
CA MET A 563 -21.21 -5.50 12.89
C MET A 563 -22.30 -4.50 12.46
N ILE A 564 -21.99 -3.52 11.63
CA ILE A 564 -22.99 -2.55 11.16
C ILE A 564 -24.02 -3.21 10.23
N ALA A 565 -23.60 -4.17 9.39
CA ALA A 565 -24.51 -4.91 8.53
C ALA A 565 -25.44 -5.81 9.35
N GLY A 566 -24.93 -6.47 10.40
CA GLY A 566 -25.70 -7.31 11.33
C GLY A 566 -26.69 -6.50 12.16
N ALA A 567 -26.20 -5.55 12.93
CA ALA A 567 -26.99 -4.78 13.88
C ALA A 567 -28.16 -3.99 13.27
N ILE A 568 -28.02 -3.49 12.03
CA ILE A 568 -29.01 -2.54 11.46
C ILE A 568 -29.65 -3.06 10.18
N PHE A 569 -28.95 -3.90 9.42
CA PHE A 569 -29.41 -4.36 8.11
C PHE A 569 -29.68 -5.87 8.06
N GLY A 570 -29.78 -6.54 9.23
CA GLY A 570 -30.08 -7.96 9.34
C GLY A 570 -29.09 -8.86 8.60
N GLY A 571 -27.80 -8.61 8.72
CA GLY A 571 -26.74 -9.40 8.09
C GLY A 571 -26.63 -9.26 6.56
N SER A 572 -27.18 -8.18 5.98
CA SER A 572 -27.26 -8.00 4.54
C SER A 572 -25.90 -8.03 3.84
N ALA A 573 -25.62 -9.10 3.08
CA ALA A 573 -24.46 -9.22 2.22
C ALA A 573 -24.32 -8.09 1.19
N ILE A 574 -25.45 -7.44 0.81
CA ILE A 574 -25.44 -6.31 -0.13
C ILE A 574 -24.75 -5.10 0.52
N VAL A 575 -25.02 -4.83 1.79
CA VAL A 575 -24.40 -3.73 2.53
C VAL A 575 -22.89 -3.96 2.65
N ALA A 576 -22.49 -5.15 3.06
CA ALA A 576 -21.06 -5.50 3.17
C ALA A 576 -20.34 -5.40 1.81
N THR A 577 -20.94 -5.92 0.74
CA THR A 577 -20.37 -5.85 -0.62
C THR A 577 -20.31 -4.41 -1.12
N SER A 578 -21.32 -3.58 -0.81
CA SER A 578 -21.36 -2.16 -1.23
C SER A 578 -20.18 -1.36 -0.71
N ALA A 579 -19.64 -1.69 0.48
CA ALA A 579 -18.48 -1.05 1.06
C ALA A 579 -17.24 -1.17 0.14
N TYR A 580 -17.02 -2.34 -0.47
CA TYR A 580 -15.92 -2.53 -1.43
C TYR A 580 -16.13 -1.72 -2.70
N PHE A 581 -17.36 -1.69 -3.25
CA PHE A 581 -17.65 -0.88 -4.44
C PHE A 581 -17.51 0.61 -4.18
N ILE A 582 -17.89 1.10 -2.99
CA ILE A 582 -17.69 2.49 -2.60
C ILE A 582 -16.19 2.80 -2.52
N GLY A 583 -15.37 1.90 -1.95
CA GLY A 583 -13.92 2.06 -1.91
C GLY A 583 -13.31 2.20 -3.32
N VAL A 584 -13.70 1.32 -4.24
CA VAL A 584 -13.25 1.37 -5.65
C VAL A 584 -13.73 2.65 -6.34
N ALA A 585 -15.00 3.03 -6.17
CA ALA A 585 -15.55 4.28 -6.72
C ALA A 585 -14.80 5.51 -6.16
N ALA A 586 -14.50 5.52 -4.87
CA ALA A 586 -13.73 6.57 -4.22
C ALA A 586 -12.33 6.73 -4.82
N ILE A 587 -11.64 5.62 -5.13
CA ILE A 587 -10.33 5.63 -5.81
C ILE A 587 -10.45 6.27 -7.19
N ILE A 588 -11.43 5.83 -7.99
CA ILE A 588 -11.61 6.32 -9.36
C ILE A 588 -11.95 7.81 -9.35
N ILE A 589 -12.93 8.21 -8.55
CA ILE A 589 -13.34 9.61 -8.41
C ILE A 589 -12.17 10.49 -7.95
N SER A 590 -11.47 10.07 -6.90
CA SER A 590 -10.30 10.79 -6.37
C SER A 590 -9.16 10.85 -7.37
N GLY A 591 -8.88 9.78 -8.10
CA GLY A 591 -7.87 9.74 -9.15
C GLY A 591 -8.14 10.79 -10.24
N ILE A 592 -9.37 10.82 -10.75
CA ILE A 592 -9.80 11.79 -11.78
C ILE A 592 -9.76 13.24 -11.22
N MET A 593 -10.26 13.45 -10.00
CA MET A 593 -10.29 14.77 -9.37
C MET A 593 -8.88 15.32 -9.12
N LEU A 594 -8.01 14.52 -8.50
CA LEU A 594 -6.64 14.92 -8.18
C LEU A 594 -5.84 15.21 -9.46
N LYS A 595 -5.96 14.38 -10.48
CA LYS A 595 -5.30 14.59 -11.79
C LYS A 595 -5.64 15.94 -12.42
N LYS A 596 -6.85 16.45 -12.21
CA LYS A 596 -7.30 17.75 -12.72
C LYS A 596 -6.85 18.94 -11.86
N THR A 597 -6.09 18.70 -10.81
CA THR A 597 -5.50 19.75 -9.98
C THR A 597 -4.08 20.11 -10.46
N LYS A 598 -3.68 21.35 -10.31
CA LYS A 598 -2.34 21.83 -10.70
C LYS A 598 -1.20 21.05 -10.02
N MET A 599 -1.46 20.44 -8.86
CA MET A 599 -0.44 19.71 -8.08
C MET A 599 -0.13 18.32 -8.66
N PHE A 600 -1.10 17.70 -9.34
CA PHE A 600 -1.01 16.31 -9.85
C PHE A 600 -1.22 16.23 -11.37
N ALA A 601 -1.41 17.36 -12.02
CA ALA A 601 -1.57 17.43 -13.48
C ALA A 601 -0.29 16.97 -14.20
N GLY A 602 -0.47 16.39 -15.38
CA GLY A 602 0.59 15.84 -16.22
C GLY A 602 0.22 14.44 -16.72
N ASP A 603 0.78 14.00 -17.82
CA ASP A 603 0.52 12.67 -18.35
C ASP A 603 1.10 11.61 -17.44
N PRO A 604 0.40 10.46 -17.23
CA PRO A 604 0.98 9.35 -16.50
C PRO A 604 2.23 8.88 -17.23
N ALA A 605 3.31 8.63 -16.48
CA ALA A 605 4.55 8.14 -17.04
C ALA A 605 4.26 6.94 -17.96
N PRO A 606 4.84 6.90 -19.17
CA PRO A 606 4.65 5.77 -20.07
C PRO A 606 5.11 4.49 -19.36
N PHE A 607 4.31 3.45 -19.47
CA PHE A 607 4.63 2.16 -18.86
C PHE A 607 5.75 1.48 -19.69
N VAL A 608 6.98 1.90 -19.44
CA VAL A 608 8.17 1.27 -20.00
C VAL A 608 8.73 0.31 -18.96
N MET A 609 8.18 -0.89 -18.87
CA MET A 609 8.70 -1.93 -17.99
C MET A 609 9.02 -3.19 -18.80
N GLU A 610 10.25 -3.67 -18.67
CA GLU A 610 10.58 -5.02 -19.14
C GLU A 610 9.73 -6.04 -18.42
N LEU A 611 9.21 -6.99 -19.16
CA LEU A 611 8.72 -8.21 -18.55
C LEU A 611 9.95 -9.10 -18.32
N PRO A 612 10.52 -9.15 -17.10
CA PRO A 612 11.69 -9.97 -16.81
C PRO A 612 11.34 -11.43 -17.12
N ALA A 613 12.28 -12.22 -17.62
CA ALA A 613 12.02 -13.64 -17.85
C ALA A 613 11.56 -14.29 -16.53
N TYR A 614 10.57 -15.20 -16.60
CA TYR A 614 10.19 -15.95 -15.40
C TYR A 614 11.35 -16.75 -14.86
N HIS A 615 11.58 -16.64 -13.57
CA HIS A 615 12.56 -17.45 -12.87
C HIS A 615 12.01 -17.83 -11.49
N LEU A 616 12.39 -18.99 -11.03
CA LEU A 616 12.10 -19.39 -9.67
C LEU A 616 13.02 -18.58 -8.74
N PRO A 617 12.46 -17.80 -7.82
CA PRO A 617 13.26 -17.05 -6.88
C PRO A 617 13.95 -18.00 -5.89
N THR A 618 15.14 -17.61 -5.43
CA THR A 618 15.81 -18.33 -4.35
C THR A 618 15.05 -18.15 -3.04
N VAL A 619 14.86 -19.23 -2.30
CA VAL A 619 14.12 -19.23 -1.02
C VAL A 619 14.69 -18.17 -0.05
N GLY A 620 16.02 -18.05 0.00
CA GLY A 620 16.68 -17.05 0.85
C GLY A 620 16.31 -15.61 0.54
N ASN A 621 16.16 -15.25 -0.75
CA ASN A 621 15.75 -13.89 -1.15
C ASN A 621 14.29 -13.59 -0.76
N VAL A 622 13.41 -14.58 -0.93
CA VAL A 622 11.98 -14.44 -0.58
C VAL A 622 11.83 -14.28 0.94
N LEU A 623 12.46 -15.15 1.72
CA LEU A 623 12.43 -15.09 3.19
C LEU A 623 13.05 -13.78 3.72
N ARG A 624 14.14 -13.33 3.12
CA ARG A 624 14.76 -12.06 3.50
C ARG A 624 13.83 -10.88 3.22
N SER A 625 13.21 -10.84 2.05
CA SER A 625 12.25 -9.78 1.69
C SER A 625 11.03 -9.79 2.61
N MET A 626 10.51 -10.98 2.93
CA MET A 626 9.43 -11.17 3.92
C MET A 626 9.84 -10.59 5.28
N TRP A 627 11.00 -11.00 5.79
CA TRP A 627 11.47 -10.60 7.11
C TRP A 627 11.77 -9.08 7.21
N GLU A 628 12.40 -8.49 6.20
CA GLU A 628 12.66 -7.05 6.16
C GLU A 628 11.37 -6.22 6.24
N ARG A 629 10.32 -6.67 5.55
CA ARG A 629 8.99 -6.04 5.60
C ARG A 629 8.32 -6.26 6.96
N GLY A 630 8.31 -7.49 7.46
CA GLY A 630 7.74 -7.86 8.77
C GLY A 630 8.44 -7.15 9.92
N TRP A 631 9.76 -7.13 9.95
CA TRP A 631 10.54 -6.42 10.99
C TRP A 631 10.29 -4.92 11.01
N SER A 632 10.16 -4.32 9.82
CA SER A 632 9.78 -2.90 9.72
C SER A 632 8.40 -2.62 10.31
N PHE A 633 7.46 -3.57 10.24
CA PHE A 633 6.14 -3.47 10.86
C PHE A 633 6.24 -3.62 12.38
N ILE A 634 6.88 -4.69 12.88
CA ILE A 634 7.06 -4.97 14.32
C ILE A 634 7.72 -3.79 15.03
N LYS A 635 8.78 -3.21 14.45
CA LYS A 635 9.47 -2.06 15.04
C LYS A 635 8.56 -0.84 15.18
N LYS A 636 7.62 -0.63 14.25
CA LYS A 636 6.68 0.49 14.32
C LYS A 636 5.55 0.21 15.31
N ALA A 637 5.07 -1.03 15.37
CA ALA A 637 4.10 -1.46 16.35
C ALA A 637 4.61 -1.18 17.78
N GLY A 638 5.84 -1.60 18.09
CA GLY A 638 6.49 -1.37 19.37
C GLY A 638 6.83 0.09 19.71
N THR A 639 6.51 1.06 18.87
CA THR A 639 6.80 2.48 19.16
C THR A 639 5.56 3.36 19.10
N ILE A 640 5.03 3.58 17.89
CA ILE A 640 3.93 4.54 17.68
C ILE A 640 2.63 3.99 18.24
N ILE A 641 2.36 2.70 18.03
CA ILE A 641 1.10 2.09 18.46
C ILE A 641 1.09 1.97 19.99
N LEU A 642 2.18 1.48 20.59
CA LEU A 642 2.31 1.43 22.04
C LEU A 642 2.03 2.80 22.71
N LEU A 643 2.63 3.88 22.18
CA LEU A 643 2.37 5.21 22.74
C LEU A 643 0.90 5.62 22.58
N SER A 644 0.28 5.24 21.46
CA SER A 644 -1.12 5.57 21.17
C SER A 644 -2.08 4.78 22.05
N THR A 645 -1.82 3.48 22.28
CA THR A 645 -2.68 2.64 23.14
C THR A 645 -2.61 3.10 24.59
N ILE A 646 -1.43 3.43 25.11
CA ILE A 646 -1.28 4.03 26.45
C ILE A 646 -2.08 5.33 26.56
N LEU A 647 -2.02 6.20 25.55
CA LEU A 647 -2.75 7.47 25.56
C LEU A 647 -4.27 7.24 25.53
N VAL A 648 -4.73 6.31 24.69
CA VAL A 648 -6.16 5.98 24.59
C VAL A 648 -6.62 5.35 25.89
N TRP A 649 -5.93 4.36 26.42
CA TRP A 649 -6.24 3.75 27.72
C TRP A 649 -6.36 4.81 28.82
N PHE A 650 -5.34 5.70 28.97
CA PHE A 650 -5.38 6.75 29.95
C PHE A 650 -6.59 7.67 29.79
N THR A 651 -6.93 8.07 28.58
CA THR A 651 -8.08 8.97 28.33
C THR A 651 -9.42 8.27 28.49
N THR A 652 -9.48 6.93 28.37
CA THR A 652 -10.69 6.13 28.58
C THR A 652 -10.97 5.90 30.05
N TYR A 653 -9.96 5.47 30.80
CA TYR A 653 -10.15 5.09 32.21
C TYR A 653 -9.90 6.22 33.23
N PHE A 654 -9.51 7.41 32.80
CA PHE A 654 -9.37 8.55 33.68
C PHE A 654 -10.33 9.68 33.33
N GLY A 655 -10.95 10.27 34.36
CA GLY A 655 -11.93 11.34 34.20
C GLY A 655 -12.23 12.08 35.50
N PHE A 656 -13.34 12.79 35.51
CA PHE A 656 -13.79 13.62 36.63
C PHE A 656 -15.15 13.11 37.15
N ALA A 657 -15.15 12.07 37.97
CA ALA A 657 -16.34 11.59 38.61
C ALA A 657 -16.54 12.34 39.94
N ASP A 658 -17.75 12.83 40.21
CA ASP A 658 -18.11 13.60 41.42
C ASP A 658 -17.19 14.80 41.70
N GLY A 659 -16.65 15.42 40.67
CA GLY A 659 -15.72 16.56 40.79
C GLY A 659 -14.33 16.21 41.30
N LYS A 660 -13.96 14.93 41.36
CA LYS A 660 -12.61 14.44 41.66
C LYS A 660 -12.02 13.77 40.41
N PHE A 661 -10.76 14.06 40.15
CA PHE A 661 -10.03 13.39 39.12
C PHE A 661 -9.53 12.03 39.64
N GLY A 662 -9.85 10.96 38.96
CA GLY A 662 -9.48 9.60 39.34
C GLY A 662 -9.63 8.60 38.22
N MET A 663 -9.29 7.34 38.49
CA MET A 663 -9.63 6.21 37.67
C MET A 663 -11.14 5.93 37.78
N LEU A 664 -11.76 5.68 36.66
CA LEU A 664 -13.20 5.45 36.52
C LEU A 664 -13.45 3.93 36.46
N SER A 665 -14.57 3.50 37.04
CA SER A 665 -15.13 2.18 36.80
C SER A 665 -15.83 2.13 35.42
N GLU A 666 -16.15 0.96 34.92
CA GLU A 666 -16.80 0.75 33.62
C GLU A 666 -18.13 1.51 33.51
N ASP A 667 -18.90 1.60 34.62
CA ASP A 667 -20.16 2.34 34.71
C ASP A 667 -19.99 3.87 34.57
N GLN A 668 -18.79 4.38 34.77
CA GLN A 668 -18.49 5.84 34.81
C GLN A 668 -17.73 6.32 33.54
N LEU A 669 -17.60 5.49 32.50
CA LEU A 669 -16.87 5.84 31.26
C LEU A 669 -17.42 7.08 30.56
N ASP A 670 -18.67 7.46 30.79
CA ASP A 670 -19.29 8.71 30.33
C ASP A 670 -18.59 9.97 30.87
N GLU A 671 -17.94 9.89 32.02
CA GLU A 671 -17.20 10.99 32.67
C GLU A 671 -15.70 10.99 32.31
N SER A 672 -15.30 10.12 31.38
CA SER A 672 -13.91 10.01 30.94
C SER A 672 -13.43 11.23 30.15
N ILE A 673 -12.10 11.42 30.14
CA ILE A 673 -11.48 12.45 29.29
C ILE A 673 -11.84 12.20 27.83
N LEU A 674 -11.86 10.93 27.41
CA LEU A 674 -12.17 10.54 26.04
C LEU A 674 -13.63 10.85 25.70
N ALA A 675 -14.59 10.61 26.62
CA ALA A 675 -15.99 10.98 26.45
C ALA A 675 -16.17 12.51 26.35
N THR A 676 -15.46 13.25 27.17
CA THR A 676 -15.45 14.74 27.11
C THR A 676 -14.92 15.22 25.74
N ILE A 677 -13.80 14.67 25.27
CA ILE A 677 -13.23 14.99 23.94
C ILE A 677 -14.22 14.59 22.84
N GLY A 678 -14.79 13.38 22.94
CA GLY A 678 -15.81 12.87 22.02
C GLY A 678 -17.02 13.81 21.94
N GLY A 679 -17.52 14.27 23.08
CA GLY A 679 -18.63 15.24 23.18
C GLY A 679 -18.34 16.58 22.50
N VAL A 680 -17.12 17.09 22.66
CA VAL A 680 -16.68 18.34 21.98
C VAL A 680 -16.59 18.14 20.46
N ILE A 681 -16.24 16.95 19.99
CA ILE A 681 -16.06 16.65 18.54
C ILE A 681 -17.38 16.18 17.92
N ALA A 682 -18.26 15.56 18.67
CA ALA A 682 -19.51 14.95 18.20
C ALA A 682 -20.38 15.91 17.35
N TRP A 683 -20.37 17.21 17.65
CA TRP A 683 -21.14 18.20 16.90
C TRP A 683 -20.69 18.28 15.42
N ILE A 684 -19.42 17.96 15.12
CA ILE A 684 -18.90 17.93 13.73
C ILE A 684 -19.60 16.84 12.93
N PHE A 685 -19.94 15.73 13.56
CA PHE A 685 -20.57 14.57 12.93
C PHE A 685 -22.11 14.63 12.92
N LYS A 686 -22.70 15.59 13.63
CA LYS A 686 -24.15 15.80 13.64
C LYS A 686 -24.78 15.94 12.23
N PRO A 687 -24.17 16.66 11.25
CA PRO A 687 -24.66 16.72 9.88
C PRO A 687 -24.63 15.37 9.13
N LEU A 688 -23.80 14.44 9.61
CA LEU A 688 -23.65 13.09 9.06
C LEU A 688 -24.69 12.11 9.62
N GLY A 689 -25.48 12.52 10.63
CA GLY A 689 -26.57 11.75 11.23
C GLY A 689 -26.19 10.99 12.51
N TRP A 690 -24.94 11.05 12.96
CA TRP A 690 -24.40 10.30 14.11
C TRP A 690 -23.55 11.18 15.04
N GLY A 691 -24.14 12.28 15.52
CA GLY A 691 -23.50 13.25 16.41
C GLY A 691 -23.51 12.85 17.88
N THR A 692 -23.39 11.58 18.23
CA THR A 692 -23.23 11.07 19.58
C THR A 692 -21.76 11.02 19.97
N TRP A 693 -21.47 11.18 21.28
CA TRP A 693 -20.09 11.13 21.74
C TRP A 693 -19.50 9.72 21.56
N GLN A 694 -20.30 8.67 21.76
CA GLN A 694 -19.90 7.27 21.57
C GLN A 694 -19.43 7.01 20.13
N ALA A 695 -20.23 7.39 19.13
CA ALA A 695 -19.85 7.25 17.74
C ALA A 695 -18.60 8.07 17.35
N ALA A 696 -18.45 9.26 17.94
CA ALA A 696 -17.25 10.08 17.75
C ALA A 696 -16.01 9.41 18.36
N VAL A 697 -16.12 8.86 19.56
CA VAL A 697 -15.05 8.11 20.24
C VAL A 697 -14.68 6.86 19.44
N ALA A 698 -15.64 6.04 19.01
CA ALA A 698 -15.41 4.86 18.20
C ALA A 698 -14.65 5.21 16.89
N SER A 699 -14.97 6.35 16.27
CA SER A 699 -14.22 6.82 15.08
C SER A 699 -12.79 7.24 15.40
N ILE A 700 -12.53 7.79 16.60
CA ILE A 700 -11.19 8.19 17.07
C ILE A 700 -10.35 6.96 17.40
N THR A 701 -10.89 6.01 18.18
CA THR A 701 -10.21 4.76 18.53
C THR A 701 -9.92 3.94 17.29
N GLY A 702 -10.79 3.95 16.28
CA GLY A 702 -10.56 3.39 14.95
C GLY A 702 -9.41 4.03 14.14
N LEU A 703 -8.82 5.14 14.59
CA LEU A 703 -7.56 5.64 14.03
C LEU A 703 -6.34 4.93 14.63
N VAL A 704 -6.44 4.39 15.82
CA VAL A 704 -5.38 3.57 16.42
C VAL A 704 -5.29 2.26 15.65
N ALA A 705 -6.39 1.51 15.64
CA ALA A 705 -6.58 0.30 14.87
C ALA A 705 -8.05 0.21 14.44
N LYS A 706 -8.34 -0.25 13.23
CA LYS A 706 -9.72 -0.20 12.70
C LYS A 706 -10.64 -1.23 13.34
N GLU A 707 -10.11 -2.33 13.81
CA GLU A 707 -10.80 -3.35 14.61
C GLU A 707 -11.27 -2.79 15.95
N ASN A 708 -10.56 -1.86 16.54
CA ASN A 708 -10.96 -1.22 17.81
C ASN A 708 -12.29 -0.48 17.75
N ILE A 709 -12.83 -0.23 16.55
CA ILE A 709 -14.20 0.33 16.44
C ILE A 709 -15.20 -0.66 17.02
N VAL A 710 -15.06 -1.95 16.73
CA VAL A 710 -15.96 -3.01 17.22
C VAL A 710 -15.88 -3.10 18.73
N GLY A 711 -14.68 -3.28 19.28
CA GLY A 711 -14.50 -3.36 20.73
C GLY A 711 -14.98 -2.10 21.48
N THR A 712 -14.66 -0.90 20.94
CA THR A 712 -15.16 0.35 21.54
C THR A 712 -16.68 0.46 21.49
N MET A 713 -17.31 0.03 20.39
CA MET A 713 -18.77 0.03 20.31
C MET A 713 -19.38 -1.05 21.21
N GLY A 714 -18.75 -2.21 21.37
CA GLY A 714 -19.12 -3.24 22.32
C GLY A 714 -19.19 -2.67 23.75
N ILE A 715 -18.10 -2.02 24.20
CA ILE A 715 -18.03 -1.41 25.55
C ILE A 715 -19.05 -0.26 25.72
N LEU A 716 -19.14 0.65 24.73
CA LEU A 716 -19.94 1.88 24.87
C LEU A 716 -21.44 1.70 24.61
N TYR A 717 -21.83 0.61 23.97
CA TYR A 717 -23.24 0.24 23.72
C TYR A 717 -23.64 -1.06 24.40
N GLY A 718 -22.71 -1.74 25.10
CA GLY A 718 -22.97 -2.84 26.00
C GLY A 718 -23.77 -2.34 27.21
N GLY A 719 -24.56 -3.20 27.82
CA GLY A 719 -25.40 -2.86 28.96
C GLY A 719 -26.46 -3.95 29.16
N GLU A 720 -27.58 -3.64 29.81
CA GLU A 720 -28.73 -4.55 30.01
C GLU A 720 -29.36 -4.88 28.62
N GLY A 721 -28.72 -5.67 27.76
CA GLY A 721 -29.22 -6.07 26.45
C GLY A 721 -28.09 -6.30 25.45
N THR A 722 -28.42 -6.87 24.28
CA THR A 722 -27.42 -7.15 23.24
C THR A 722 -26.87 -5.87 22.64
N VAL A 723 -25.57 -5.82 22.40
CA VAL A 723 -24.87 -4.67 21.73
C VAL A 723 -25.56 -4.29 20.43
N TYR A 724 -26.04 -5.26 19.67
CA TYR A 724 -26.76 -5.04 18.41
C TYR A 724 -28.07 -4.28 18.58
N SER A 725 -28.85 -4.58 19.63
CA SER A 725 -30.09 -3.89 19.93
C SER A 725 -29.86 -2.43 20.32
N ALA A 726 -28.80 -2.15 21.10
CA ALA A 726 -28.43 -0.81 21.50
C ALA A 726 -27.92 0.03 20.28
N ILE A 727 -27.11 -0.57 19.41
CA ILE A 727 -26.67 0.07 18.15
C ILE A 727 -27.88 0.37 17.26
N ALA A 728 -28.83 -0.58 17.13
CA ALA A 728 -30.04 -0.40 16.32
C ALA A 728 -30.95 0.74 16.87
N GLN A 729 -30.95 0.98 18.17
CA GLN A 729 -31.66 2.11 18.78
C GLN A 729 -30.93 3.44 18.55
N ALA A 730 -29.59 3.46 18.62
CA ALA A 730 -28.78 4.65 18.47
C ALA A 730 -28.64 5.15 17.04
N PHE A 731 -28.74 4.27 16.06
CA PHE A 731 -28.53 4.59 14.64
C PHE A 731 -29.79 4.30 13.81
N THR A 732 -30.10 5.20 12.90
CA THR A 732 -31.02 4.88 11.79
C THR A 732 -30.22 4.19 10.66
N GLY A 733 -30.88 3.41 9.78
CA GLY A 733 -30.19 2.76 8.66
C GLY A 733 -29.39 3.72 7.78
N ILE A 734 -29.85 4.97 7.63
CA ILE A 734 -29.12 6.01 6.85
C ILE A 734 -27.92 6.51 7.63
N SER A 735 -28.07 6.80 8.91
CA SER A 735 -26.96 7.29 9.74
C SER A 735 -25.88 6.23 9.96
N ALA A 736 -26.27 4.96 10.10
CA ALA A 736 -25.35 3.84 10.19
C ALA A 736 -24.54 3.64 8.92
N TYR A 737 -25.21 3.71 7.75
CA TYR A 737 -24.52 3.63 6.48
C TYR A 737 -23.57 4.81 6.24
N SER A 738 -23.96 6.01 6.68
CA SER A 738 -23.08 7.19 6.69
C SER A 738 -21.86 6.99 7.60
N PHE A 739 -22.06 6.42 8.80
CA PHE A 739 -21.00 6.08 9.74
C PHE A 739 -20.03 5.04 9.17
N LEU A 740 -20.57 3.98 8.58
CA LEU A 740 -19.79 2.95 7.88
C LEU A 740 -18.91 3.56 6.80
N VAL A 741 -19.49 4.36 5.89
CA VAL A 741 -18.75 4.94 4.77
C VAL A 741 -17.70 5.96 5.23
N PHE A 742 -18.00 6.74 6.28
CA PHE A 742 -17.01 7.64 6.86
C PHE A 742 -15.79 6.89 7.39
N ASN A 743 -16.00 5.87 8.22
CA ASN A 743 -14.92 5.08 8.81
C ASN A 743 -14.17 4.22 7.77
N LEU A 744 -14.84 3.88 6.66
CA LEU A 744 -14.23 3.22 5.53
C LEU A 744 -13.23 4.12 4.79
N LEU A 745 -13.62 5.38 4.49
CA LEU A 745 -12.87 6.29 3.61
C LEU A 745 -11.98 7.28 4.38
N CYS A 746 -12.17 7.47 5.68
CA CYS A 746 -11.34 8.39 6.47
C CYS A 746 -9.90 7.91 6.58
N ALA A 747 -9.06 8.69 7.27
CA ALA A 747 -7.66 8.34 7.50
C ALA A 747 -7.53 6.90 8.03
N PRO A 748 -6.55 6.12 7.55
CA PRO A 748 -6.34 4.76 8.01
C PRO A 748 -5.75 4.72 9.42
N CYS A 749 -5.52 3.52 9.96
CA CYS A 749 -4.90 3.33 11.28
C CYS A 749 -3.51 4.01 11.38
N PHE A 750 -3.08 4.29 12.60
CA PHE A 750 -1.80 4.99 12.85
C PHE A 750 -0.59 4.28 12.24
N ALA A 751 -0.60 2.96 12.17
CA ALA A 751 0.45 2.19 11.50
C ALA A 751 0.51 2.52 10.00
N ALA A 752 -0.63 2.63 9.34
CA ALA A 752 -0.70 3.02 7.94
C ALA A 752 -0.38 4.52 7.73
N ILE A 753 -0.78 5.40 8.66
CA ILE A 753 -0.36 6.81 8.67
C ILE A 753 1.16 6.91 8.77
N GLY A 754 1.79 6.09 9.62
CA GLY A 754 3.25 5.96 9.70
C GLY A 754 3.90 5.52 8.39
N ALA A 755 3.25 4.62 7.64
CA ALA A 755 3.69 4.22 6.30
C ALA A 755 3.53 5.38 5.31
N ILE A 756 2.40 6.11 5.32
CA ILE A 756 2.18 7.32 4.51
C ILE A 756 3.30 8.34 4.77
N LYS A 757 3.60 8.65 6.04
CA LYS A 757 4.67 9.59 6.41
C LYS A 757 6.03 9.18 5.84
N ARG A 758 6.35 7.90 5.89
CA ARG A 758 7.62 7.37 5.39
C ARG A 758 7.70 7.44 3.87
N GLU A 759 6.64 7.02 3.16
CA GLU A 759 6.65 6.96 1.70
C GLU A 759 6.47 8.34 1.05
N MET A 760 5.77 9.26 1.71
CA MET A 760 5.66 10.67 1.27
C MET A 760 6.95 11.46 1.50
N ASN A 761 7.79 11.04 2.44
CA ASN A 761 9.03 11.71 2.85
C ASN A 761 8.90 13.24 3.03
N SER A 762 7.73 13.71 3.42
CA SER A 762 7.39 15.11 3.61
C SER A 762 6.22 15.28 4.57
N ALA A 763 6.41 16.02 5.66
CA ALA A 763 5.35 16.31 6.61
C ALA A 763 4.15 17.04 5.95
N LYS A 764 4.43 17.97 5.04
CA LYS A 764 3.38 18.70 4.29
C LYS A 764 2.49 17.75 3.49
N TRP A 765 3.07 16.83 2.76
CA TRP A 765 2.32 15.87 1.95
C TRP A 765 1.61 14.83 2.80
N THR A 766 2.18 14.45 3.94
CA THR A 766 1.53 13.55 4.90
C THR A 766 0.24 14.16 5.44
N TRP A 767 0.31 15.40 5.96
CA TRP A 767 -0.87 16.09 6.48
C TRP A 767 -1.90 16.39 5.40
N PHE A 768 -1.44 16.70 4.18
CA PHE A 768 -2.33 16.86 3.03
C PHE A 768 -3.08 15.57 2.70
N ALA A 769 -2.39 14.42 2.71
CA ALA A 769 -3.00 13.12 2.46
C ALA A 769 -4.07 12.78 3.51
N ILE A 770 -3.75 12.93 4.80
CA ILE A 770 -4.68 12.70 5.91
C ILE A 770 -5.89 13.64 5.81
N GLY A 771 -5.65 14.93 5.62
CA GLY A 771 -6.71 15.93 5.49
C GLY A 771 -7.61 15.68 4.27
N TYR A 772 -7.03 15.24 3.15
CA TYR A 772 -7.78 14.86 1.96
C TYR A 772 -8.67 13.64 2.21
N GLN A 773 -8.13 12.59 2.83
CA GLN A 773 -8.90 11.37 3.14
C GLN A 773 -10.06 11.66 4.10
N CYS A 774 -9.80 12.37 5.20
CA CYS A 774 -10.86 12.74 6.14
C CYS A 774 -11.90 13.69 5.51
N GLY A 775 -11.47 14.69 4.74
CA GLY A 775 -12.38 15.62 4.07
C GLY A 775 -13.23 14.96 3.01
N PHE A 776 -12.63 14.05 2.21
CA PHE A 776 -13.36 13.30 1.20
C PHE A 776 -14.37 12.35 1.84
N ALA A 777 -13.98 11.62 2.89
CA ALA A 777 -14.87 10.75 3.67
C ALA A 777 -16.05 11.53 4.24
N TYR A 778 -15.79 12.70 4.82
CA TYR A 778 -16.81 13.56 5.38
C TYR A 778 -17.84 14.02 4.33
N ILE A 779 -17.36 14.44 3.15
CA ILE A 779 -18.22 14.88 2.04
C ILE A 779 -19.12 13.75 1.55
N ILE A 780 -18.56 12.55 1.35
CA ILE A 780 -19.34 11.39 0.90
C ILE A 780 -20.37 10.98 1.95
N ALA A 781 -19.98 10.88 3.21
CA ALA A 781 -20.88 10.52 4.31
C ALA A 781 -22.01 11.57 4.50
N LEU A 782 -21.67 12.86 4.38
CA LEU A 782 -22.67 13.94 4.37
C LEU A 782 -23.69 13.77 3.25
N MET A 783 -23.22 13.48 2.06
CA MET A 783 -24.11 13.28 0.92
C MET A 783 -25.04 12.08 1.13
N ILE A 784 -24.50 10.97 1.65
CA ILE A 784 -25.30 9.77 1.95
C ILE A 784 -26.39 10.10 2.97
N ASN A 785 -26.05 10.74 4.08
CA ASN A 785 -27.03 11.08 5.11
C ASN A 785 -28.09 12.05 4.58
N GLN A 786 -27.69 13.16 3.98
CA GLN A 786 -28.61 14.21 3.59
C GLN A 786 -29.52 13.79 2.41
N PHE A 787 -29.01 13.02 1.44
CA PHE A 787 -29.85 12.45 0.38
C PHE A 787 -30.74 11.34 0.91
N GLY A 788 -30.26 10.50 1.84
CA GLY A 788 -31.07 9.51 2.51
C GLY A 788 -32.26 10.14 3.24
N LEU A 789 -32.02 11.20 4.02
CA LEU A 789 -33.06 11.95 4.71
C LEU A 789 -34.07 12.59 3.73
N LEU A 790 -33.63 13.02 2.55
CA LEU A 790 -34.53 13.53 1.50
C LEU A 790 -35.51 12.44 1.04
N PHE A 791 -35.06 11.19 0.87
CA PHE A 791 -35.90 10.07 0.44
C PHE A 791 -36.87 9.59 1.55
N THR A 792 -36.54 9.79 2.82
CA THR A 792 -37.39 9.44 3.97
C THR A 792 -38.32 10.59 4.41
N GLY A 793 -38.26 11.75 3.76
CA GLY A 793 -39.12 12.89 4.04
C GLY A 793 -38.68 13.78 5.22
N ASN A 794 -37.59 13.44 5.91
CA ASN A 794 -37.06 14.20 7.04
C ASN A 794 -35.97 15.18 6.57
N VAL A 795 -36.35 16.24 5.86
CA VAL A 795 -35.41 17.11 5.14
C VAL A 795 -34.75 18.11 6.10
N ASN A 796 -33.43 18.06 6.24
CA ASN A 796 -32.65 19.16 6.79
C ASN A 796 -32.21 20.09 5.63
N VAL A 797 -32.90 21.19 5.45
CA VAL A 797 -32.69 22.12 4.33
C VAL A 797 -31.24 22.60 4.25
N VAL A 798 -30.64 22.96 5.38
CA VAL A 798 -29.25 23.46 5.44
C VAL A 798 -28.27 22.36 5.04
N GLY A 799 -28.43 21.18 5.60
CA GLY A 799 -27.57 20.02 5.27
C GLY A 799 -27.71 19.60 3.81
N LEU A 800 -28.93 19.62 3.27
CA LEU A 800 -29.20 19.31 1.87
C LEU A 800 -28.52 20.30 0.90
N ILE A 801 -28.53 21.59 1.24
CA ILE A 801 -27.81 22.61 0.43
C ILE A 801 -26.32 22.30 0.40
N PHE A 802 -25.70 21.98 1.54
CA PHE A 802 -24.29 21.62 1.60
C PHE A 802 -24.00 20.31 0.81
N ALA A 803 -24.86 19.31 0.89
CA ALA A 803 -24.75 18.08 0.11
C ALA A 803 -24.85 18.32 -1.39
N LEU A 804 -25.77 19.18 -1.84
CA LEU A 804 -25.91 19.56 -3.25
C LEU A 804 -24.71 20.36 -3.73
N LEU A 805 -24.17 21.28 -2.92
CA LEU A 805 -22.95 22.02 -3.25
C LEU A 805 -21.75 21.08 -3.35
N ALA A 806 -21.64 20.11 -2.45
CA ALA A 806 -20.61 19.08 -2.47
C ALA A 806 -20.70 18.22 -3.74
N LEU A 807 -21.89 17.76 -4.09
CA LEU A 807 -22.14 16.99 -5.32
C LEU A 807 -21.81 17.80 -6.57
N ALA A 808 -22.26 19.06 -6.61
CA ALA A 808 -21.96 19.96 -7.71
C ALA A 808 -20.44 20.22 -7.82
N GLY A 809 -19.74 20.35 -6.69
CA GLY A 809 -18.28 20.47 -6.63
C GLY A 809 -17.55 19.22 -7.18
N ILE A 810 -17.98 18.02 -6.79
CA ILE A 810 -17.45 16.76 -7.31
C ILE A 810 -17.70 16.66 -8.82
N ILE A 811 -18.92 16.88 -9.27
CA ILE A 811 -19.28 16.85 -10.71
C ILE A 811 -18.46 17.90 -11.48
N TYR A 812 -18.34 19.13 -10.97
CA TYR A 812 -17.52 20.16 -11.57
C TYR A 812 -16.07 19.69 -11.72
N MET A 813 -15.48 19.12 -10.67
CA MET A 813 -14.11 18.59 -10.71
C MET A 813 -13.97 17.41 -11.69
N LEU A 814 -14.99 16.57 -11.83
CA LEU A 814 -14.99 15.44 -12.76
C LEU A 814 -15.15 15.89 -14.23
N VAL A 815 -15.95 16.93 -14.50
CA VAL A 815 -16.26 17.38 -15.86
C VAL A 815 -15.29 18.46 -16.33
N ARG A 816 -14.75 19.27 -15.41
CA ARG A 816 -13.83 20.36 -15.75
C ARG A 816 -12.70 19.86 -16.64
N PRO A 817 -12.55 20.41 -17.89
CA PRO A 817 -11.40 20.10 -18.71
C PRO A 817 -10.17 20.79 -18.08
N TYR A 818 -9.26 20.00 -17.54
CA TYR A 818 -7.92 20.51 -17.23
C TYR A 818 -7.06 20.28 -18.46
N LYS A 819 -6.86 21.32 -19.24
CA LYS A 819 -5.81 21.34 -20.27
C LYS A 819 -4.57 21.92 -19.59
N GLU A 820 -3.57 21.11 -19.40
CA GLU A 820 -2.21 21.61 -19.21
C GLU A 820 -1.93 22.61 -20.34
N ALA A 821 -1.26 23.71 -20.03
CA ALA A 821 -0.95 24.68 -21.06
C ALA A 821 -0.03 24.02 -22.10
N THR A 822 -0.60 23.53 -23.17
CA THR A 822 0.09 22.83 -24.27
C THR A 822 0.82 23.80 -25.20
N LYS A 823 0.79 25.10 -24.94
CA LYS A 823 1.45 26.12 -25.75
C LYS A 823 2.79 26.49 -25.10
N LEU A 824 3.86 26.50 -25.87
CA LEU A 824 5.21 26.94 -25.45
C LEU A 824 5.18 28.32 -24.74
N SER A 825 4.44 29.29 -25.28
CA SER A 825 4.32 30.63 -24.72
C SER A 825 3.62 30.71 -23.36
N ALA A 826 2.82 29.70 -22.98
CA ALA A 826 2.14 29.62 -21.68
C ALA A 826 2.99 28.95 -20.60
N LYS A 827 3.96 28.15 -20.99
CA LYS A 827 4.85 27.40 -20.05
C LYS A 827 6.03 28.26 -19.56
N VAL A 828 6.38 29.32 -20.26
CA VAL A 828 7.51 30.22 -19.94
C VAL A 828 7.11 31.36 -18.97
N LYS A 829 5.84 31.56 -18.69
CA LYS A 829 5.34 32.43 -17.62
C LYS A 829 5.28 31.70 -16.27
#